data_4a4135e9e3a5125634ad9f18e5673528
#
_entry.id   4a4135e9e3a5125634ad9f18e5673528
#
_cell.length_a   1.000
_cell.length_b   1.000
_cell.length_c   1.000
_cell.angle_alpha   90.00
_cell.angle_beta   90.00
_cell.angle_gamma   90.00
#
_symmetry.space_group_name_H-M   'P 1'
#
loop_
_entity.id
_entity.type
_entity.pdbx_description
1 polymer ?
#
loop_
_entity_poly.entity_id
_entity_poly.type
_entity_poly.pdbx_seq_one_letter_code
_entity_poly.pdbx_strand_id
1 'polypeptide(L)'
;MEVRMKSFIKELIEQKEDNYILPFFWQHGESEGKLREYMEAIHSCGIRAVCVEARPHPDYLGSGWWHDMDIIIDEAKKRDMKLWILDDAHFPTGYAAGKIAESEDKYCKQYISRKFIDVSGPTPEVEVSLAAMMMPIMLPSGLNLEMFGMSSEKKRYFTDDRILSIRAYQMDRDSSLIGEGIDLTTNIVNGKLIWDVPQGTWRINVLFITRNGEGRCDYISMVDKDSCRIQIDAVYEPHYEHYKEEFGKTIAGFFSDEPCLGNSIGYNFDESIGKKKAPLPWSSQLEKMLEEKLGKKYLPYYPALWTDMSDEKVNARVRYAYMDCVTRLVEENFSRQIGQWCEERGVEYIGHIVEDNNQHSRLGSSQGHFFRSMMGQHMSGIDNIGDQVLPGGENYKREALLGADKDGEFYHFELGKLGSSLAHIDPKKQGRAMCEIFGAYGWRLGIKTMKYLMDHFLVRGINVYVPHAFSPKDFPDSDCPPHFYAGGEDPQFNYFKKLMHYTNRMCHLLNGGTHIAPAAVLYHGESEWTGGCMFNQKVARELLESQIDFDILPSDVFADMSAYNAAFDGCLQVNGESYDCFIVPYAQFITKEVAVFAGTASKKGFPVFFVQGLPDGICNIDKQEEEKQLLDGLSECIVVSLEALSKTLKDNRLFEISSDNQFDALRYYHYRKDQTEIYMFSNESIGKEYNGWITVKSKGEVSLYDAMDNRIIPAEYRNTEDGTSIHIRLTPYQSVVALFDDLKEVEEQGDFKAKPGYRLDAAWRISSAEVSRYPEFHPVEVTTELRSMGRVLPAFSGYLRYESEFIYDRMPTGKELLHITDVYEGAEVWLNGHCLGMKICPPYQ
;
A
#
# COMPACT_ATOMS: atom_id res chain seq x y z
N MET A 1 8.24 -36.88 27.76
CA MET A 1 8.54 -36.35 26.39
C MET A 1 8.99 -34.94 26.61
N GLU A 2 10.26 -34.56 26.48
CA GLU A 2 10.68 -33.19 26.56
C GLU A 2 9.95 -32.40 25.47
N VAL A 3 9.07 -31.49 25.83
CA VAL A 3 8.45 -30.55 24.90
C VAL A 3 9.57 -29.61 24.47
N ARG A 4 10.07 -29.78 23.24
CA ARG A 4 11.14 -28.94 22.71
C ARG A 4 10.50 -27.66 22.13
N MET A 5 10.77 -26.53 22.75
CA MET A 5 10.35 -25.19 22.26
C MET A 5 10.66 -25.03 20.77
N LYS A 6 9.74 -24.48 20.00
CA LYS A 6 9.91 -24.26 18.55
C LYS A 6 11.10 -23.36 18.27
N SER A 7 11.79 -23.58 17.14
CA SER A 7 13.02 -22.85 16.78
C SER A 7 12.80 -21.35 16.73
N PHE A 8 11.74 -20.90 16.06
CA PHE A 8 11.46 -19.49 15.87
C PHE A 8 11.13 -18.76 17.20
N ILE A 9 10.46 -19.42 18.16
CA ILE A 9 10.19 -18.85 19.49
C ILE A 9 11.50 -18.73 20.28
N LYS A 10 12.36 -19.73 20.18
CA LYS A 10 13.67 -19.70 20.81
C LYS A 10 14.55 -18.57 20.26
N GLU A 11 14.52 -18.37 18.94
CA GLU A 11 15.23 -17.27 18.26
C GLU A 11 14.79 -15.91 18.78
N LEU A 12 13.46 -15.70 18.98
CA LEU A 12 12.92 -14.47 19.57
C LEU A 12 13.43 -14.24 21.01
N ILE A 13 13.30 -15.25 21.89
CA ILE A 13 13.73 -15.13 23.29
C ILE A 13 15.24 -14.86 23.38
N GLU A 14 16.04 -15.49 22.51
CA GLU A 14 17.49 -15.30 22.43
C GLU A 14 17.91 -14.04 21.67
N GLN A 15 16.96 -13.23 21.18
CA GLN A 15 17.19 -12.03 20.35
C GLN A 15 18.02 -12.32 19.11
N LYS A 16 17.65 -13.40 18.40
CA LYS A 16 18.27 -13.88 17.15
C LYS A 16 17.30 -13.84 15.98
N GLU A 17 16.24 -13.06 16.10
CA GLU A 17 15.29 -12.83 15.04
C GLU A 17 15.96 -12.31 13.76
N ASP A 18 15.42 -12.64 12.62
CA ASP A 18 15.89 -12.17 11.33
C ASP A 18 15.57 -10.68 11.10
N ASN A 19 16.06 -10.11 10.01
CA ASN A 19 15.82 -8.70 9.68
C ASN A 19 14.69 -8.56 8.67
N TYR A 20 13.72 -7.70 8.99
CA TYR A 20 12.53 -7.41 8.17
C TYR A 20 12.38 -5.90 7.90
N ILE A 21 13.43 -5.12 8.15
CA ILE A 21 13.41 -3.67 8.05
C ILE A 21 14.54 -3.22 7.14
N LEU A 22 14.23 -2.38 6.14
CA LEU A 22 15.16 -1.84 5.15
C LEU A 22 14.84 -0.35 4.90
N PRO A 23 15.20 0.59 5.80
CA PRO A 23 14.86 1.99 5.67
C PRO A 23 15.51 2.63 4.44
N PHE A 24 14.88 3.66 3.89
CA PHE A 24 15.55 4.51 2.93
C PHE A 24 16.74 5.20 3.57
N PHE A 25 17.87 5.14 2.84
CA PHE A 25 19.09 5.86 3.13
C PHE A 25 19.42 6.76 1.96
N TRP A 26 19.11 8.04 2.11
CA TRP A 26 19.24 9.04 1.05
C TRP A 26 20.67 9.45 0.78
N GLN A 27 20.98 9.71 -0.47
CA GLN A 27 22.31 10.08 -0.94
C GLN A 27 22.25 11.41 -1.71
N HIS A 28 23.08 12.38 -1.26
CA HIS A 28 23.20 13.70 -1.88
C HIS A 28 24.66 14.04 -2.20
N GLY A 29 25.59 13.04 -2.13
CA GLY A 29 27.04 13.21 -2.31
C GLY A 29 27.74 13.61 -1.01
N GLU A 30 27.46 12.91 0.09
CA GLU A 30 28.00 13.16 1.42
C GLU A 30 29.48 12.77 1.52
N SER A 31 30.14 13.28 2.57
CA SER A 31 31.50 12.84 2.90
C SER A 31 31.52 11.39 3.38
N GLU A 32 32.62 10.69 3.15
CA GLU A 32 32.86 9.32 3.64
C GLU A 32 32.55 9.16 5.14
N GLY A 33 32.98 10.12 5.97
CA GLY A 33 32.74 10.08 7.40
C GLY A 33 31.25 10.08 7.76
N LYS A 34 30.45 10.86 7.03
CA LYS A 34 29.00 10.95 7.24
C LYS A 34 28.29 9.68 6.79
N LEU A 35 28.68 9.10 5.66
CA LEU A 35 28.14 7.82 5.19
C LEU A 35 28.39 6.70 6.21
N ARG A 36 29.63 6.60 6.76
CA ARG A 36 29.96 5.59 7.77
C ARG A 36 29.20 5.81 9.09
N GLU A 37 29.02 7.07 9.51
CA GLU A 37 28.27 7.44 10.70
C GLU A 37 26.80 6.99 10.57
N TYR A 38 26.14 7.24 9.44
CA TYR A 38 24.76 6.85 9.23
C TYR A 38 24.57 5.34 9.12
N MET A 39 25.49 4.62 8.47
CA MET A 39 25.46 3.15 8.44
C MET A 39 25.57 2.56 9.85
N GLU A 40 26.42 3.15 10.74
CA GLU A 40 26.49 2.76 12.14
C GLU A 40 25.20 3.10 12.91
N ALA A 41 24.63 4.29 12.69
CA ALA A 41 23.37 4.70 13.33
C ALA A 41 22.23 3.74 12.97
N ILE A 42 22.06 3.40 11.69
CA ILE A 42 21.05 2.44 11.20
C ILE A 42 21.27 1.06 11.85
N HIS A 43 22.49 0.54 11.79
CA HIS A 43 22.82 -0.76 12.39
C HIS A 43 22.55 -0.79 13.89
N SER A 44 22.81 0.33 14.60
CA SER A 44 22.55 0.45 16.05
C SER A 44 21.06 0.32 16.43
N CYS A 45 20.15 0.39 15.46
CA CYS A 45 18.71 0.13 15.65
C CYS A 45 18.35 -1.37 15.56
N GLY A 46 19.33 -2.26 15.40
CA GLY A 46 19.09 -3.67 15.12
C GLY A 46 18.64 -3.94 13.66
N ILE A 47 18.83 -2.96 12.78
CA ILE A 47 18.49 -3.05 11.35
C ILE A 47 19.70 -3.59 10.58
N ARG A 48 19.49 -4.59 9.73
CA ARG A 48 20.53 -5.23 8.92
C ARG A 48 20.29 -5.13 7.42
N ALA A 49 19.55 -4.11 6.97
CA ALA A 49 19.43 -3.76 5.54
C ALA A 49 19.16 -2.27 5.39
N VAL A 50 19.44 -1.72 4.19
CA VAL A 50 19.07 -0.37 3.79
C VAL A 50 18.63 -0.36 2.34
N CYS A 51 17.74 0.58 1.97
CA CYS A 51 17.44 0.94 0.60
C CYS A 51 18.14 2.25 0.26
N VAL A 52 19.15 2.19 -0.57
CA VAL A 52 19.95 3.36 -0.97
C VAL A 52 19.23 4.11 -2.08
N GLU A 53 18.99 5.40 -1.88
CA GLU A 53 18.25 6.27 -2.81
C GLU A 53 19.06 7.52 -3.16
N ALA A 54 19.20 7.82 -4.45
CA ALA A 54 19.70 9.12 -4.93
C ALA A 54 18.60 10.19 -4.74
N ARG A 55 18.88 11.32 -3.96
CA ARG A 55 17.80 12.26 -3.59
C ARG A 55 18.12 13.76 -3.63
N PRO A 56 18.44 14.35 -4.76
CA PRO A 56 19.19 13.82 -5.86
C PRO A 56 20.68 13.69 -5.55
N HIS A 57 21.34 12.69 -6.12
CA HIS A 57 22.79 12.61 -6.07
C HIS A 57 23.40 13.44 -7.22
N PRO A 58 24.38 14.35 -6.96
CA PRO A 58 24.88 15.27 -7.98
C PRO A 58 25.62 14.60 -9.14
N ASP A 59 26.11 13.38 -8.95
CA ASP A 59 26.86 12.59 -9.95
C ASP A 59 26.31 11.16 -10.00
N TYR A 60 24.98 11.00 -10.11
CA TYR A 60 24.31 9.70 -10.18
C TYR A 60 24.83 8.88 -11.37
N LEU A 61 25.18 7.62 -11.13
CA LEU A 61 25.85 6.70 -12.06
C LEU A 61 27.22 7.20 -12.57
N GLY A 62 27.76 8.27 -12.02
CA GLY A 62 29.11 8.75 -12.26
C GLY A 62 30.12 8.30 -11.18
N SER A 63 31.34 8.80 -11.25
CA SER A 63 32.43 8.41 -10.33
C SER A 63 32.09 8.73 -8.85
N GLY A 64 31.34 9.80 -8.60
CA GLY A 64 30.92 10.17 -7.24
C GLY A 64 29.94 9.16 -6.67
N TRP A 65 28.93 8.77 -7.45
CA TRP A 65 27.98 7.72 -7.05
C TRP A 65 28.68 6.40 -6.73
N TRP A 66 29.58 5.95 -7.61
CA TRP A 66 30.31 4.69 -7.39
C TRP A 66 31.21 4.75 -6.18
N HIS A 67 31.83 5.90 -5.90
CA HIS A 67 32.61 6.12 -4.68
C HIS A 67 31.77 5.98 -3.41
N ASP A 68 30.59 6.60 -3.37
CA ASP A 68 29.68 6.54 -2.22
C ASP A 68 29.12 5.12 -2.03
N MET A 69 28.74 4.46 -3.12
CA MET A 69 28.30 3.06 -3.09
C MET A 69 29.39 2.11 -2.60
N ASP A 70 30.65 2.31 -2.99
CA ASP A 70 31.78 1.51 -2.48
C ASP A 70 31.93 1.61 -0.96
N ILE A 71 31.74 2.82 -0.39
CA ILE A 71 31.78 3.05 1.06
C ILE A 71 30.61 2.34 1.74
N ILE A 72 29.40 2.48 1.20
CA ILE A 72 28.18 1.88 1.76
C ILE A 72 28.29 0.35 1.73
N ILE A 73 28.77 -0.23 0.62
CA ILE A 73 28.99 -1.68 0.48
C ILE A 73 30.06 -2.17 1.48
N ASP A 74 31.16 -1.44 1.66
CA ASP A 74 32.20 -1.76 2.64
C ASP A 74 31.62 -1.78 4.07
N GLU A 75 30.83 -0.77 4.44
CA GLU A 75 30.18 -0.70 5.75
C GLU A 75 29.11 -1.80 5.94
N ALA A 76 28.36 -2.12 4.89
CA ALA A 76 27.38 -3.20 4.92
C ALA A 76 28.05 -4.57 5.17
N LYS A 77 29.16 -4.86 4.46
CA LYS A 77 29.93 -6.09 4.66
C LYS A 77 30.49 -6.22 6.08
N LYS A 78 30.98 -5.13 6.67
CA LYS A 78 31.48 -5.13 8.06
C LYS A 78 30.43 -5.46 9.10
N ARG A 79 29.14 -5.18 8.79
CA ARG A 79 28.00 -5.31 9.72
C ARG A 79 27.02 -6.42 9.33
N ASP A 80 27.36 -7.23 8.32
CA ASP A 80 26.47 -8.25 7.76
C ASP A 80 25.08 -7.69 7.37
N MET A 81 25.11 -6.54 6.67
CA MET A 81 23.91 -5.86 6.18
C MET A 81 23.69 -6.13 4.71
N LYS A 82 22.43 -6.02 4.26
CA LYS A 82 22.01 -6.12 2.87
C LYS A 82 21.70 -4.72 2.31
N LEU A 83 21.87 -4.57 0.99
CA LEU A 83 21.56 -3.35 0.27
C LEU A 83 20.46 -3.59 -0.75
N TRP A 84 19.49 -2.70 -0.77
CA TRP A 84 18.55 -2.49 -1.85
C TRP A 84 18.88 -1.18 -2.52
N ILE A 85 18.58 -1.01 -3.79
CA ILE A 85 18.88 0.19 -4.57
C ILE A 85 17.57 0.69 -5.16
N LEU A 86 17.19 1.94 -4.85
CA LEU A 86 16.07 2.59 -5.54
C LEU A 86 16.50 2.82 -7.00
N ASP A 87 15.64 2.42 -7.92
CA ASP A 87 15.97 2.14 -9.31
C ASP A 87 15.85 3.34 -10.26
N ASP A 88 16.04 4.57 -9.77
CA ASP A 88 16.16 5.76 -10.62
C ASP A 88 17.01 6.85 -9.95
N ALA A 89 17.30 7.92 -10.70
CA ALA A 89 18.04 9.08 -10.23
C ALA A 89 17.25 9.93 -9.21
N HIS A 90 15.96 9.79 -9.19
CA HIS A 90 15.01 10.41 -8.28
C HIS A 90 13.63 9.76 -8.42
N PHE A 91 12.81 9.94 -7.40
CA PHE A 91 11.39 9.58 -7.37
C PHE A 91 10.55 10.37 -8.41
N PRO A 92 9.49 9.76 -8.98
CA PRO A 92 9.17 8.34 -9.00
C PRO A 92 9.95 7.57 -10.08
N THR A 93 10.07 6.25 -9.91
CA THR A 93 10.72 5.36 -10.88
C THR A 93 10.13 5.49 -12.28
N GLY A 94 10.98 5.63 -13.29
CA GLY A 94 10.57 5.59 -14.71
C GLY A 94 11.18 6.69 -15.59
N TYR A 95 12.03 7.55 -15.04
CA TYR A 95 12.81 8.52 -15.81
C TYR A 95 14.04 7.88 -16.47
N ALA A 96 14.41 6.67 -16.05
CA ALA A 96 15.57 5.94 -16.58
C ALA A 96 16.87 6.77 -16.53
N ALA A 97 17.12 7.42 -15.38
CA ALA A 97 18.24 8.36 -15.21
C ALA A 97 18.31 9.44 -16.32
N GLY A 98 17.17 9.89 -16.83
CA GLY A 98 17.04 10.90 -17.88
C GLY A 98 17.22 10.37 -19.32
N LYS A 99 17.47 9.07 -19.52
CA LYS A 99 17.78 8.51 -20.85
C LYS A 99 16.60 8.53 -21.83
N ILE A 100 15.37 8.56 -21.34
CA ILE A 100 14.19 8.71 -22.21
C ILE A 100 14.21 10.05 -22.94
N ALA A 101 14.58 11.14 -22.29
CA ALA A 101 14.65 12.46 -22.91
C ALA A 101 15.66 12.49 -24.09
N GLU A 102 16.70 11.65 -24.04
CA GLU A 102 17.76 11.53 -25.07
C GLU A 102 17.44 10.45 -26.12
N SER A 103 16.43 9.62 -25.91
CA SER A 103 16.10 8.47 -26.77
C SER A 103 15.45 8.86 -28.10
N GLU A 104 15.38 7.91 -29.05
CA GLU A 104 14.62 8.07 -30.30
C GLU A 104 13.12 8.23 -30.02
N ASP A 105 12.41 8.98 -30.90
CA ASP A 105 10.95 9.24 -30.80
C ASP A 105 10.11 7.98 -30.57
N LYS A 106 10.51 6.85 -31.18
CA LYS A 106 9.77 5.60 -31.07
C LYS A 106 9.63 5.05 -29.65
N TYR A 107 10.56 5.38 -28.74
CA TYR A 107 10.55 4.94 -27.34
C TYR A 107 9.78 5.87 -26.42
N CYS A 108 9.44 7.08 -26.90
CA CYS A 108 8.65 8.04 -26.12
C CYS A 108 7.19 7.61 -26.04
N LYS A 109 6.52 7.97 -24.96
CA LYS A 109 5.10 7.66 -24.73
C LYS A 109 4.22 8.01 -25.91
N GLN A 110 3.30 7.14 -26.23
CA GLN A 110 2.24 7.34 -27.19
C GLN A 110 0.88 7.29 -26.49
N TYR A 111 -0.06 8.08 -26.99
CA TYR A 111 -1.38 8.22 -26.41
C TYR A 111 -2.45 8.09 -27.48
N ILE A 112 -3.59 7.50 -27.11
CA ILE A 112 -4.84 7.77 -27.81
C ILE A 112 -5.50 8.98 -27.17
N SER A 113 -5.93 9.92 -27.99
CA SER A 113 -6.57 11.16 -27.54
C SER A 113 -7.81 11.45 -28.36
N ARG A 114 -8.68 12.29 -27.83
CA ARG A 114 -9.86 12.75 -28.56
C ARG A 114 -9.98 14.26 -28.54
N LYS A 115 -10.50 14.79 -29.66
CA LYS A 115 -11.07 16.14 -29.73
C LYS A 115 -12.50 16.03 -30.21
N PHE A 116 -13.35 16.95 -29.80
CA PHE A 116 -14.73 16.94 -30.25
C PHE A 116 -15.27 18.35 -30.42
N ILE A 117 -16.31 18.48 -31.23
CA ILE A 117 -17.09 19.70 -31.41
C ILE A 117 -18.58 19.30 -31.53
N ASP A 118 -19.43 20.07 -30.89
CA ASP A 118 -20.88 19.90 -30.96
C ASP A 118 -21.47 20.81 -32.04
N VAL A 119 -22.33 20.24 -32.89
CA VAL A 119 -22.97 20.93 -33.99
C VAL A 119 -24.46 20.64 -34.01
N SER A 120 -25.26 21.58 -34.49
CA SER A 120 -26.70 21.43 -34.62
C SER A 120 -27.14 21.47 -36.08
N GLY A 121 -28.07 20.61 -36.43
CA GLY A 121 -28.64 20.57 -37.76
C GLY A 121 -30.18 20.68 -37.76
N PRO A 122 -30.78 20.86 -38.99
CA PRO A 122 -30.13 20.71 -40.29
C PRO A 122 -29.28 21.94 -40.66
N THR A 123 -27.98 21.71 -41.00
CA THR A 123 -27.06 22.77 -41.44
C THR A 123 -26.19 22.20 -42.57
N PRO A 124 -26.26 22.78 -43.81
CA PRO A 124 -25.42 22.32 -44.92
C PRO A 124 -23.97 22.81 -44.75
N GLU A 125 -23.05 22.05 -45.31
CA GLU A 125 -21.61 22.37 -45.47
C GLU A 125 -20.92 22.94 -44.23
N VAL A 126 -21.16 22.34 -43.05
CA VAL A 126 -20.41 22.70 -41.83
C VAL A 126 -18.94 22.37 -42.07
N GLU A 127 -18.08 23.39 -41.95
CA GLU A 127 -16.62 23.24 -42.06
C GLU A 127 -15.98 23.18 -40.69
N VAL A 128 -15.15 22.16 -40.43
CA VAL A 128 -14.34 22.03 -39.22
C VAL A 128 -12.86 21.88 -39.60
N SER A 129 -12.00 22.79 -39.13
CA SER A 129 -10.56 22.68 -39.36
C SER A 129 -9.95 21.62 -38.43
N LEU A 130 -9.51 20.51 -39.00
CA LEU A 130 -8.86 19.43 -38.22
C LEU A 130 -7.55 19.89 -37.60
N ALA A 131 -6.75 20.69 -38.32
CA ALA A 131 -5.51 21.23 -37.79
C ALA A 131 -5.75 22.12 -36.58
N ALA A 132 -6.81 22.96 -36.60
CA ALA A 132 -7.16 23.79 -35.43
C ALA A 132 -7.68 22.95 -34.26
N MET A 133 -8.44 21.88 -34.51
CA MET A 133 -8.91 20.97 -33.46
C MET A 133 -7.76 20.20 -32.81
N MET A 134 -6.77 19.79 -33.58
CA MET A 134 -5.64 18.96 -33.10
C MET A 134 -4.51 19.79 -32.48
N MET A 135 -4.55 21.13 -32.59
CA MET A 135 -3.52 21.97 -31.94
C MET A 135 -3.46 21.69 -30.44
N PRO A 136 -2.25 21.47 -29.89
CA PRO A 136 -2.07 21.35 -28.44
C PRO A 136 -2.56 22.61 -27.74
N ILE A 137 -3.17 22.43 -26.55
CA ILE A 137 -3.53 23.58 -25.70
C ILE A 137 -2.22 24.14 -25.14
N MET A 138 -1.79 25.30 -25.62
CA MET A 138 -0.65 26.02 -25.04
C MET A 138 -1.12 26.67 -23.74
N LEU A 139 -0.62 26.20 -22.60
CA LEU A 139 -0.81 26.88 -21.32
C LEU A 139 -0.13 28.26 -21.38
N PRO A 140 -0.75 29.31 -20.78
CA PRO A 140 -0.15 30.65 -20.76
C PRO A 140 1.24 30.59 -20.12
N SER A 141 2.24 31.16 -20.79
CA SER A 141 3.57 31.37 -20.25
C SER A 141 3.48 32.26 -19.00
N GLY A 142 3.79 31.71 -17.81
CA GLY A 142 3.78 32.49 -16.56
C GLY A 142 3.27 31.70 -15.34
N LEU A 143 2.69 30.54 -15.50
CA LEU A 143 2.46 29.64 -14.37
C LEU A 143 3.78 28.93 -14.03
N ASN A 144 4.24 29.12 -12.79
CA ASN A 144 5.42 28.40 -12.30
C ASN A 144 5.03 26.95 -12.03
N LEU A 145 5.24 26.09 -13.03
CA LEU A 145 4.84 24.70 -13.04
C LEU A 145 5.78 23.79 -12.22
N GLU A 146 6.99 24.30 -11.89
CA GLU A 146 7.97 23.59 -11.04
C GLU A 146 7.42 23.32 -9.63
N MET A 147 6.54 24.20 -9.13
CA MET A 147 5.86 24.05 -7.84
C MET A 147 4.87 22.86 -7.82
N PHE A 148 4.54 22.29 -8.99
CA PHE A 148 3.62 21.17 -9.15
C PHE A 148 4.32 19.92 -9.70
N GLY A 149 5.66 19.81 -9.57
CA GLY A 149 6.44 18.68 -10.10
C GLY A 149 6.45 18.61 -11.63
N MET A 150 6.18 19.70 -12.31
CA MET A 150 6.23 19.80 -13.77
C MET A 150 7.54 20.41 -14.18
N SER A 151 8.38 19.66 -14.90
CA SER A 151 9.65 20.17 -15.39
C SER A 151 9.44 21.32 -16.37
N SER A 152 10.24 22.38 -16.19
CA SER A 152 10.30 23.53 -17.09
C SER A 152 11.10 23.24 -18.37
N GLU A 153 11.53 22.00 -18.57
CA GLU A 153 12.32 21.59 -19.71
C GLU A 153 11.55 21.72 -21.02
N LYS A 154 12.25 22.04 -22.10
CA LYS A 154 11.70 22.21 -23.44
C LYS A 154 10.95 20.93 -23.84
N LYS A 155 9.63 20.99 -23.80
CA LYS A 155 8.76 19.89 -24.21
C LYS A 155 9.14 19.49 -25.65
N ARG A 156 9.62 18.27 -25.81
CA ARG A 156 9.89 17.68 -27.13
C ARG A 156 8.60 17.67 -27.94
N TYR A 157 8.66 18.07 -29.21
CA TYR A 157 7.49 18.14 -30.07
C TYR A 157 7.59 17.05 -31.15
N PHE A 158 6.52 16.32 -31.35
CA PHE A 158 6.45 15.21 -32.29
C PHE A 158 5.51 15.56 -33.45
N THR A 159 5.76 15.04 -34.66
CA THR A 159 4.99 15.33 -35.87
C THR A 159 4.36 14.05 -36.46
N ASP A 160 4.29 12.97 -35.70
CA ASP A 160 3.81 11.65 -36.13
C ASP A 160 2.37 11.36 -35.73
N ASP A 161 1.57 12.41 -35.48
CA ASP A 161 0.16 12.29 -35.15
C ASP A 161 -0.60 11.56 -36.26
N ARG A 162 -1.43 10.59 -35.86
CA ARG A 162 -2.22 9.76 -36.80
C ARG A 162 -3.70 9.76 -36.40
N ILE A 163 -4.57 10.25 -37.28
CA ILE A 163 -6.02 10.13 -37.09
C ILE A 163 -6.42 8.66 -37.18
N LEU A 164 -7.14 8.20 -36.17
CA LEU A 164 -7.66 6.85 -36.05
C LEU A 164 -9.10 6.77 -36.55
N SER A 165 -9.95 7.75 -36.22
CA SER A 165 -11.36 7.79 -36.59
C SER A 165 -11.93 9.20 -36.53
N ILE A 166 -12.81 9.57 -37.45
CA ILE A 166 -13.66 10.77 -37.39
C ILE A 166 -15.09 10.34 -37.50
N ARG A 167 -15.91 10.52 -36.47
CA ARG A 167 -17.30 10.10 -36.50
C ARG A 167 -18.20 11.15 -35.83
N ALA A 168 -19.41 11.32 -36.35
CA ALA A 168 -20.46 12.13 -35.76
C ALA A 168 -21.48 11.23 -35.04
N TYR A 169 -21.76 11.52 -33.79
CA TYR A 169 -22.74 10.81 -32.99
C TYR A 169 -23.90 11.73 -32.63
N GLN A 170 -25.11 11.24 -32.76
CA GLN A 170 -26.26 11.91 -32.18
C GLN A 170 -26.17 11.76 -30.65
N MET A 171 -26.52 12.80 -29.90
CA MET A 171 -26.54 12.79 -28.42
C MET A 171 -27.97 12.60 -27.91
N ASP A 172 -28.11 11.82 -26.84
CA ASP A 172 -29.36 11.75 -26.09
C ASP A 172 -29.50 12.94 -25.10
N ARG A 173 -30.53 12.89 -24.25
CA ARG A 173 -30.81 13.95 -23.28
C ARG A 173 -29.76 14.07 -22.18
N ASP A 174 -29.06 12.97 -21.88
CA ASP A 174 -28.01 12.89 -20.86
C ASP A 174 -26.63 13.12 -21.44
N SER A 175 -26.56 13.53 -22.74
CA SER A 175 -25.31 13.75 -23.49
C SER A 175 -24.50 12.50 -23.80
N SER A 176 -25.11 11.30 -23.67
CA SER A 176 -24.51 10.05 -24.09
C SER A 176 -24.57 9.91 -25.61
N LEU A 177 -23.56 9.22 -26.18
CA LEU A 177 -23.44 9.04 -27.63
C LEU A 177 -24.28 7.85 -28.09
N ILE A 178 -25.09 8.05 -29.15
CA ILE A 178 -26.00 7.01 -29.65
C ILE A 178 -25.36 6.20 -30.77
N GLY A 179 -25.30 4.89 -30.62
CA GLY A 179 -24.92 3.91 -31.62
C GLY A 179 -23.49 4.06 -32.19
N GLU A 180 -23.25 3.64 -33.40
CA GLU A 180 -21.93 3.64 -34.07
C GLU A 180 -21.52 5.01 -34.63
N GLY A 181 -22.44 5.96 -34.65
CA GLY A 181 -22.24 7.23 -35.31
C GLY A 181 -22.05 7.12 -36.86
N ILE A 182 -21.94 8.26 -37.51
CA ILE A 182 -21.70 8.38 -38.94
C ILE A 182 -20.20 8.52 -39.17
N ASP A 183 -19.60 7.68 -40.00
CA ASP A 183 -18.19 7.79 -40.40
C ASP A 183 -17.98 8.99 -41.32
N LEU A 184 -17.13 9.93 -40.92
CA LEU A 184 -16.81 11.13 -41.66
C LEU A 184 -15.36 11.16 -42.18
N THR A 185 -14.65 10.05 -42.11
CA THR A 185 -13.25 9.96 -42.53
C THR A 185 -13.03 10.35 -44.00
N THR A 186 -14.02 10.07 -44.86
CA THR A 186 -13.99 10.44 -46.29
C THR A 186 -14.41 11.88 -46.58
N ASN A 187 -14.90 12.60 -45.57
CA ASN A 187 -15.41 13.98 -45.72
C ASN A 187 -14.30 15.03 -45.56
N ILE A 188 -13.04 14.61 -45.58
CA ILE A 188 -11.89 15.51 -45.41
C ILE A 188 -11.45 16.06 -46.77
N VAL A 189 -11.48 17.38 -46.91
CA VAL A 189 -11.02 18.12 -48.08
C VAL A 189 -10.02 19.20 -47.63
N ASN A 190 -8.77 19.12 -48.13
CA ASN A 190 -7.71 20.10 -47.81
C ASN A 190 -7.53 20.35 -46.28
N GLY A 191 -7.58 19.28 -45.46
CA GLY A 191 -7.40 19.38 -44.00
C GLY A 191 -8.61 19.94 -43.25
N LYS A 192 -9.73 20.14 -43.90
CA LYS A 192 -11.01 20.50 -43.30
C LYS A 192 -12.00 19.34 -43.45
N LEU A 193 -12.77 19.09 -42.42
CA LEU A 193 -13.95 18.25 -42.46
C LEU A 193 -15.11 19.08 -42.97
N ILE A 194 -15.82 18.60 -44.05
CA ILE A 194 -17.00 19.23 -44.59
C ILE A 194 -18.16 18.24 -44.51
N TRP A 195 -19.24 18.65 -43.84
CA TRP A 195 -20.38 17.75 -43.62
C TRP A 195 -21.72 18.46 -43.58
N ASP A 196 -22.71 17.87 -44.25
CA ASP A 196 -24.12 18.27 -44.15
C ASP A 196 -24.73 17.65 -42.87
N VAL A 197 -24.90 18.48 -41.84
CA VAL A 197 -25.40 18.02 -40.54
C VAL A 197 -26.90 17.73 -40.63
N PRO A 198 -27.35 16.48 -40.34
CA PRO A 198 -28.75 16.14 -40.25
C PRO A 198 -29.46 16.84 -39.09
N GLN A 199 -30.80 16.81 -39.07
CA GLN A 199 -31.58 17.34 -37.96
C GLN A 199 -31.18 16.72 -36.63
N GLY A 200 -30.99 17.55 -35.59
CA GLY A 200 -30.62 17.16 -34.22
C GLY A 200 -29.32 17.79 -33.76
N THR A 201 -28.88 17.36 -32.60
CA THR A 201 -27.60 17.74 -31.99
C THR A 201 -26.61 16.59 -32.14
N TRP A 202 -25.46 16.91 -32.68
CA TRP A 202 -24.44 15.93 -33.03
C TRP A 202 -23.10 16.30 -32.41
N ARG A 203 -22.36 15.30 -31.93
CA ARG A 203 -20.96 15.43 -31.51
C ARG A 203 -20.03 14.79 -32.52
N ILE A 204 -19.21 15.59 -33.16
CA ILE A 204 -18.14 15.11 -34.04
C ILE A 204 -16.94 14.79 -33.16
N ASN A 205 -16.56 13.52 -33.09
CA ASN A 205 -15.36 13.06 -32.38
C ASN A 205 -14.24 12.78 -33.38
N VAL A 206 -13.05 13.29 -33.10
CA VAL A 206 -11.80 12.97 -33.77
C VAL A 206 -10.93 12.18 -32.79
N LEU A 207 -10.74 10.91 -33.06
CA LEU A 207 -9.80 10.05 -32.32
C LEU A 207 -8.48 10.02 -33.08
N PHE A 208 -7.39 10.22 -32.35
CA PHE A 208 -6.05 10.24 -32.96
C PHE A 208 -5.00 9.71 -32.00
N ILE A 209 -3.93 9.19 -32.57
CA ILE A 209 -2.75 8.75 -31.84
C ILE A 209 -1.72 9.86 -31.89
N THR A 210 -1.12 10.19 -30.77
CA THR A 210 -0.16 11.28 -30.60
C THR A 210 0.89 10.95 -29.55
N ARG A 211 2.08 11.58 -29.68
CA ARG A 211 3.09 11.64 -28.62
C ARG A 211 3.05 12.98 -27.88
N ASN A 212 2.27 13.95 -28.39
CA ASN A 212 2.11 15.28 -27.82
C ASN A 212 1.06 15.29 -26.70
N GLY A 213 1.13 14.35 -25.76
CA GLY A 213 0.25 14.28 -24.61
C GLY A 213 0.54 15.35 -23.53
N GLU A 214 -0.30 15.41 -22.52
CA GLU A 214 -0.16 16.32 -21.39
C GLU A 214 0.70 15.75 -20.25
N GLY A 215 0.99 14.45 -20.27
CA GLY A 215 1.73 13.74 -19.24
C GLY A 215 3.24 13.91 -19.31
N ARG A 216 3.94 13.13 -18.50
CA ARG A 216 5.41 13.11 -18.44
C ARG A 216 5.99 12.61 -19.76
N CYS A 217 6.62 13.50 -20.53
CA CYS A 217 7.17 13.17 -21.86
C CYS A 217 8.57 12.55 -21.82
N ASP A 218 9.27 12.72 -20.72
CA ASP A 218 10.64 12.24 -20.42
C ASP A 218 10.64 10.95 -19.57
N TYR A 219 9.59 10.18 -19.66
CA TYR A 219 9.30 9.03 -18.81
C TYR A 219 8.95 7.80 -19.65
N ILE A 220 9.30 6.58 -19.19
CA ILE A 220 9.05 5.33 -19.93
C ILE A 220 7.58 5.13 -20.27
N SER A 221 7.33 4.40 -21.37
CA SER A 221 6.00 3.91 -21.72
C SER A 221 5.81 2.47 -21.23
N MET A 222 5.08 2.27 -20.13
CA MET A 222 4.89 0.93 -19.55
C MET A 222 4.08 -0.02 -20.43
N VAL A 223 3.40 0.51 -21.45
CA VAL A 223 2.69 -0.30 -22.46
C VAL A 223 3.54 -0.61 -23.69
N ASP A 224 4.85 -0.36 -23.62
CA ASP A 224 5.83 -0.63 -24.68
C ASP A 224 7.07 -1.30 -24.08
N LYS A 225 7.37 -2.52 -24.54
CA LYS A 225 8.46 -3.34 -24.01
C LYS A 225 9.85 -2.72 -24.19
N ASP A 226 10.08 -2.12 -25.34
CA ASP A 226 11.39 -1.54 -25.67
C ASP A 226 11.63 -0.24 -24.88
N SER A 227 10.58 0.53 -24.62
CA SER A 227 10.65 1.70 -23.74
C SER A 227 10.99 1.31 -22.31
N CYS A 228 10.35 0.27 -21.75
CA CYS A 228 10.68 -0.26 -20.42
C CYS A 228 12.11 -0.82 -20.35
N ARG A 229 12.63 -1.38 -21.43
CA ARG A 229 14.00 -1.88 -21.50
C ARG A 229 15.04 -0.78 -21.26
N ILE A 230 14.76 0.46 -21.63
CA ILE A 230 15.68 1.60 -21.38
C ILE A 230 15.91 1.81 -19.88
N GLN A 231 14.89 1.60 -19.01
CA GLN A 231 15.07 1.66 -17.55
C GLN A 231 16.13 0.66 -17.08
N ILE A 232 16.03 -0.57 -17.59
CA ILE A 232 16.98 -1.64 -17.24
C ILE A 232 18.39 -1.27 -17.75
N ASP A 233 18.52 -0.86 -19.00
CA ASP A 233 19.80 -0.55 -19.61
C ASP A 233 20.48 0.69 -18.99
N ALA A 234 19.67 1.65 -18.52
CA ALA A 234 20.17 2.89 -17.96
C ALA A 234 20.55 2.79 -16.49
N VAL A 235 19.87 1.96 -15.70
CA VAL A 235 20.03 1.91 -14.24
C VAL A 235 20.54 0.55 -13.76
N TYR A 236 19.90 -0.51 -14.14
CA TYR A 236 20.17 -1.86 -13.61
C TYR A 236 21.48 -2.44 -14.17
N GLU A 237 21.69 -2.35 -15.48
CA GLU A 237 22.92 -2.88 -16.11
C GLU A 237 24.18 -2.16 -15.58
N PRO A 238 24.27 -0.81 -15.42
CA PRO A 238 25.42 -0.16 -14.83
C PRO A 238 25.75 -0.61 -13.42
N HIS A 239 24.74 -0.81 -12.56
CA HIS A 239 24.94 -1.34 -11.21
C HIS A 239 25.46 -2.78 -11.25
N TYR A 240 24.92 -3.62 -12.15
CA TYR A 240 25.40 -4.97 -12.32
C TYR A 240 26.84 -5.01 -12.86
N GLU A 241 27.19 -4.17 -13.83
CA GLU A 241 28.56 -4.10 -14.37
C GLU A 241 29.59 -3.74 -13.30
N HIS A 242 29.25 -2.81 -12.38
CA HIS A 242 30.13 -2.40 -11.28
C HIS A 242 30.21 -3.42 -10.15
N TYR A 243 29.07 -4.07 -9.79
CA TYR A 243 28.93 -4.80 -8.54
C TYR A 243 28.47 -6.25 -8.72
N LYS A 244 28.65 -6.88 -9.89
CA LYS A 244 28.18 -8.25 -10.16
C LYS A 244 28.60 -9.29 -9.10
N GLU A 245 29.78 -9.09 -8.49
CA GLU A 245 30.28 -9.99 -7.44
C GLU A 245 29.56 -9.83 -6.10
N GLU A 246 28.84 -8.72 -5.91
CA GLU A 246 28.04 -8.43 -4.72
C GLU A 246 26.56 -8.79 -4.88
N PHE A 247 26.11 -9.03 -6.11
CA PHE A 247 24.73 -9.41 -6.38
C PHE A 247 24.39 -10.76 -5.73
N GLY A 248 23.25 -10.82 -5.05
CA GLY A 248 22.81 -11.98 -4.26
C GLY A 248 23.61 -12.20 -2.97
N LYS A 249 24.61 -11.36 -2.68
CA LYS A 249 25.40 -11.40 -1.45
C LYS A 249 25.12 -10.16 -0.59
N THR A 250 25.78 -9.05 -0.87
CA THR A 250 25.56 -7.76 -0.19
C THR A 250 24.39 -7.01 -0.82
N ILE A 251 24.33 -6.94 -2.16
CA ILE A 251 23.22 -6.35 -2.90
C ILE A 251 22.10 -7.38 -3.00
N ALA A 252 20.98 -7.11 -2.32
CA ALA A 252 19.80 -7.99 -2.27
C ALA A 252 18.85 -7.73 -3.44
N GLY A 253 18.74 -6.49 -3.92
CA GLY A 253 17.79 -6.18 -5.00
C GLY A 253 17.62 -4.72 -5.31
N PHE A 254 16.54 -4.45 -6.04
CA PHE A 254 16.12 -3.12 -6.45
C PHE A 254 14.73 -2.81 -5.94
N PHE A 255 14.47 -1.52 -5.72
CA PHE A 255 13.22 -0.97 -5.24
C PHE A 255 12.68 0.03 -6.27
N SER A 256 11.46 -0.18 -6.78
CA SER A 256 10.74 0.80 -7.60
C SER A 256 9.75 1.57 -6.75
N ASP A 257 9.87 2.90 -6.79
CA ASP A 257 9.07 3.82 -6.01
C ASP A 257 8.03 4.50 -6.90
N GLU A 258 6.75 4.28 -6.63
CA GLU A 258 5.58 4.84 -7.33
C GLU A 258 5.65 4.88 -8.86
N PRO A 259 6.16 3.86 -9.56
CA PRO A 259 6.14 3.85 -11.02
C PRO A 259 4.69 3.99 -11.53
N CYS A 260 4.47 4.87 -12.49
CA CYS A 260 3.13 5.20 -12.95
C CYS A 260 2.99 5.27 -14.47
N LEU A 261 1.76 5.24 -14.98
CA LEU A 261 1.52 5.45 -16.41
C LEU A 261 1.87 6.88 -16.85
N GLY A 262 1.73 7.86 -15.94
CA GLY A 262 2.12 9.25 -16.15
C GLY A 262 1.52 9.89 -17.40
N ASN A 263 0.27 9.57 -17.73
CA ASN A 263 -0.45 10.08 -18.89
C ASN A 263 -1.23 11.38 -18.61
N SER A 264 -1.20 11.88 -17.38
CA SER A 264 -1.78 13.15 -16.98
C SER A 264 -0.74 14.02 -16.24
N ILE A 265 -1.03 15.31 -16.13
CA ILE A 265 -0.19 16.27 -15.43
C ILE A 265 -0.29 16.03 -13.92
N GLY A 266 0.86 15.92 -13.26
CA GLY A 266 0.95 15.78 -11.80
C GLY A 266 0.23 14.55 -11.27
N TYR A 267 0.00 14.54 -9.96
CA TYR A 267 -0.86 13.57 -9.30
C TYR A 267 -2.32 13.97 -9.50
N ASN A 268 -3.03 13.24 -10.36
CA ASN A 268 -4.44 13.43 -10.60
C ASN A 268 -5.18 12.18 -10.13
N PHE A 269 -5.74 12.26 -8.91
CA PHE A 269 -6.26 11.14 -8.14
C PHE A 269 -7.76 10.86 -8.32
N ASP A 270 -8.42 11.40 -9.31
CA ASP A 270 -9.86 11.54 -9.18
C ASP A 270 -10.72 10.57 -9.98
N GLU A 271 -10.37 10.22 -11.21
CA GLU A 271 -11.40 9.63 -12.05
C GLU A 271 -11.00 8.29 -12.68
N SER A 272 -11.95 7.34 -12.61
CA SER A 272 -11.91 6.07 -13.35
C SER A 272 -12.05 6.29 -14.88
N ILE A 273 -11.72 5.25 -15.64
CA ILE A 273 -11.93 5.21 -17.10
C ILE A 273 -13.39 5.57 -17.45
N GLY A 274 -13.57 6.31 -18.52
CA GLY A 274 -14.90 6.80 -18.97
C GLY A 274 -15.27 8.18 -18.43
N LYS A 275 -14.64 8.65 -17.37
CA LYS A 275 -14.89 9.97 -16.75
C LYS A 275 -13.72 10.93 -16.96
N LYS A 276 -12.50 10.42 -16.95
CA LYS A 276 -11.28 11.22 -17.07
C LYS A 276 -11.11 11.80 -18.49
N LYS A 277 -10.77 13.09 -18.58
CA LYS A 277 -10.61 13.80 -19.87
C LYS A 277 -9.17 13.77 -20.42
N ALA A 278 -8.24 13.13 -19.75
CA ALA A 278 -6.83 13.05 -20.16
C ALA A 278 -6.62 12.13 -21.36
N PRO A 279 -5.56 12.33 -22.16
CA PRO A 279 -5.08 11.32 -23.11
C PRO A 279 -4.79 9.98 -22.40
N LEU A 280 -5.02 8.87 -23.09
CA LEU A 280 -4.88 7.53 -22.52
C LEU A 280 -3.65 6.83 -23.10
N PRO A 281 -2.94 5.97 -22.35
CA PRO A 281 -1.79 5.22 -22.83
C PRO A 281 -2.08 4.47 -24.14
N TRP A 282 -1.11 4.46 -25.04
CA TRP A 282 -1.20 3.75 -26.32
C TRP A 282 0.16 3.19 -26.75
N SER A 283 0.13 2.12 -27.52
CA SER A 283 1.27 1.58 -28.25
C SER A 283 0.79 0.71 -29.41
N SER A 284 1.66 0.37 -30.33
CA SER A 284 1.34 -0.57 -31.43
C SER A 284 0.98 -1.97 -30.90
N GLN A 285 1.56 -2.40 -29.79
CA GLN A 285 1.25 -3.64 -29.12
C GLN A 285 -0.17 -3.61 -28.54
N LEU A 286 -0.55 -2.51 -27.87
CA LEU A 286 -1.90 -2.30 -27.35
C LEU A 286 -2.95 -2.27 -28.47
N GLU A 287 -2.67 -1.56 -29.57
CA GLU A 287 -3.58 -1.51 -30.73
C GLU A 287 -3.89 -2.92 -31.26
N LYS A 288 -2.86 -3.75 -31.40
CA LYS A 288 -3.00 -5.13 -31.85
C LYS A 288 -3.83 -5.97 -30.87
N MET A 289 -3.54 -5.90 -29.57
CA MET A 289 -4.28 -6.64 -28.54
C MET A 289 -5.77 -6.24 -28.50
N LEU A 290 -6.07 -4.96 -28.65
CA LEU A 290 -7.46 -4.46 -28.71
C LEU A 290 -8.18 -4.94 -29.97
N GLU A 291 -7.52 -4.94 -31.14
CA GLU A 291 -8.10 -5.49 -32.36
C GLU A 291 -8.37 -7.01 -32.23
N GLU A 292 -7.49 -7.76 -31.58
CA GLU A 292 -7.68 -9.19 -31.31
C GLU A 292 -8.84 -9.44 -30.35
N LYS A 293 -8.95 -8.63 -29.29
CA LYS A 293 -9.94 -8.80 -28.22
C LYS A 293 -11.35 -8.32 -28.59
N LEU A 294 -11.47 -7.18 -29.24
CA LEU A 294 -12.74 -6.55 -29.60
C LEU A 294 -13.13 -6.74 -31.07
N GLY A 295 -12.15 -6.77 -31.96
CA GLY A 295 -12.33 -6.67 -33.42
C GLY A 295 -12.56 -5.21 -33.88
N LYS A 296 -12.27 -4.95 -35.14
CA LYS A 296 -12.42 -3.61 -35.78
C LYS A 296 -13.82 -3.03 -35.67
N LYS A 297 -14.86 -3.88 -35.51
CA LYS A 297 -16.25 -3.47 -35.35
C LYS A 297 -16.48 -2.57 -34.11
N TYR A 298 -15.60 -2.63 -33.13
CA TYR A 298 -15.70 -1.81 -31.90
C TYR A 298 -15.00 -0.44 -31.98
N LEU A 299 -14.23 -0.15 -33.05
CA LEU A 299 -13.62 1.17 -33.24
C LEU A 299 -14.60 2.35 -33.13
N PRO A 300 -15.86 2.25 -33.66
CA PRO A 300 -16.87 3.28 -33.45
C PRO A 300 -17.24 3.56 -32.01
N TYR A 301 -16.98 2.64 -31.08
CA TYR A 301 -17.33 2.74 -29.67
C TYR A 301 -16.17 3.18 -28.76
N TYR A 302 -14.97 3.41 -29.29
CA TYR A 302 -13.81 3.88 -28.48
C TYR A 302 -14.05 5.22 -27.77
N PRO A 303 -14.98 6.14 -28.19
CA PRO A 303 -15.34 7.29 -27.37
C PRO A 303 -15.84 6.92 -25.96
N ALA A 304 -16.32 5.69 -25.73
CA ALA A 304 -16.67 5.15 -24.41
C ALA A 304 -15.53 5.26 -23.37
N LEU A 305 -14.29 5.35 -23.83
CA LEU A 305 -13.13 5.53 -22.95
C LEU A 305 -13.12 6.89 -22.22
N TRP A 306 -13.92 7.88 -22.65
CA TRP A 306 -14.02 9.21 -22.03
C TRP A 306 -15.43 9.70 -21.74
N THR A 307 -16.44 9.07 -22.30
CA THR A 307 -17.85 9.49 -22.18
C THR A 307 -18.75 8.29 -22.37
N ASP A 308 -19.97 8.36 -21.84
CA ASP A 308 -20.91 7.24 -21.98
C ASP A 308 -21.46 7.15 -23.40
N MET A 309 -21.52 5.94 -23.90
CA MET A 309 -22.44 5.56 -24.95
C MET A 309 -23.81 5.27 -24.30
N SER A 310 -24.89 5.40 -25.06
CA SER A 310 -26.26 5.12 -24.58
C SER A 310 -26.50 3.64 -24.23
N ASP A 311 -25.62 2.75 -24.65
CA ASP A 311 -25.64 1.33 -24.28
C ASP A 311 -24.57 1.05 -23.21
N GLU A 312 -24.97 0.82 -21.97
CA GLU A 312 -24.09 0.55 -20.82
C GLU A 312 -23.24 -0.71 -21.01
N LYS A 313 -23.75 -1.74 -21.70
CA LYS A 313 -22.98 -2.96 -22.00
C LYS A 313 -21.83 -2.69 -22.97
N VAL A 314 -22.05 -1.77 -23.92
CA VAL A 314 -20.96 -1.32 -24.81
C VAL A 314 -19.90 -0.56 -24.02
N ASN A 315 -20.30 0.32 -23.09
CA ASN A 315 -19.37 1.01 -22.20
C ASN A 315 -18.53 0.01 -21.41
N ALA A 316 -19.19 -0.91 -20.72
CA ALA A 316 -18.53 -1.94 -19.92
C ALA A 316 -17.54 -2.77 -20.76
N ARG A 317 -17.96 -3.20 -21.95
CA ARG A 317 -17.16 -4.02 -22.86
C ARG A 317 -15.90 -3.33 -23.36
N VAL A 318 -16.02 -2.07 -23.80
CA VAL A 318 -14.89 -1.30 -24.36
C VAL A 318 -13.92 -0.92 -23.26
N ARG A 319 -14.41 -0.42 -22.13
CA ARG A 319 -13.58 -0.03 -20.97
C ARG A 319 -12.83 -1.22 -20.38
N TYR A 320 -13.52 -2.34 -20.16
CA TYR A 320 -12.87 -3.57 -19.72
C TYR A 320 -11.76 -4.00 -20.67
N ALA A 321 -12.06 -4.09 -21.98
CA ALA A 321 -11.08 -4.57 -22.94
C ALA A 321 -9.84 -3.68 -23.00
N TYR A 322 -10.03 -2.35 -22.94
CA TYR A 322 -8.92 -1.40 -22.93
C TYR A 322 -8.08 -1.53 -21.65
N MET A 323 -8.72 -1.49 -20.49
CA MET A 323 -8.03 -1.56 -19.19
C MET A 323 -7.33 -2.91 -18.99
N ASP A 324 -7.98 -4.01 -19.39
CA ASP A 324 -7.36 -5.34 -19.31
C ASP A 324 -6.12 -5.44 -20.21
N CYS A 325 -6.15 -4.89 -21.43
CA CYS A 325 -4.97 -4.85 -22.29
C CYS A 325 -3.86 -3.96 -21.74
N VAL A 326 -4.19 -2.75 -21.26
CA VAL A 326 -3.20 -1.83 -20.67
C VAL A 326 -2.52 -2.46 -19.46
N THR A 327 -3.30 -2.99 -18.52
CA THR A 327 -2.75 -3.52 -17.26
C THR A 327 -1.95 -4.82 -17.46
N ARG A 328 -2.31 -5.63 -18.46
CA ARG A 328 -1.49 -6.79 -18.84
C ARG A 328 -0.20 -6.40 -19.53
N LEU A 329 -0.19 -5.33 -20.32
CA LEU A 329 1.06 -4.81 -20.88
C LEU A 329 1.96 -4.21 -19.80
N VAL A 330 1.41 -3.53 -18.81
CA VAL A 330 2.18 -3.08 -17.64
C VAL A 330 2.79 -4.26 -16.89
N GLU A 331 2.00 -5.30 -16.63
CA GLU A 331 2.46 -6.54 -16.01
C GLU A 331 3.64 -7.14 -16.79
N GLU A 332 3.48 -7.34 -18.09
CA GLU A 332 4.46 -8.06 -18.93
C GLU A 332 5.68 -7.21 -19.24
N ASN A 333 5.47 -5.96 -19.69
CA ASN A 333 6.53 -5.12 -20.23
C ASN A 333 7.36 -4.42 -19.15
N PHE A 334 6.76 -4.08 -18.02
CA PHE A 334 7.42 -3.39 -16.91
C PHE A 334 7.72 -4.36 -15.77
N SER A 335 6.69 -4.80 -15.05
CA SER A 335 6.85 -5.54 -13.80
C SER A 335 7.60 -6.88 -13.99
N ARG A 336 7.15 -7.73 -14.91
CA ARG A 336 7.78 -9.03 -15.16
C ARG A 336 9.14 -8.90 -15.86
N GLN A 337 9.32 -7.93 -16.76
CA GLN A 337 10.59 -7.72 -17.44
C GLN A 337 11.70 -7.36 -16.44
N ILE A 338 11.44 -6.47 -15.49
CA ILE A 338 12.38 -6.10 -14.43
C ILE A 338 12.58 -7.28 -13.48
N GLY A 339 11.50 -7.90 -13.01
CA GLY A 339 11.58 -9.05 -12.11
C GLY A 339 12.42 -10.19 -12.68
N GLN A 340 12.22 -10.54 -13.95
CA GLN A 340 13.00 -11.57 -14.63
C GLN A 340 14.49 -11.18 -14.73
N TRP A 341 14.78 -9.91 -15.06
CA TRP A 341 16.16 -9.43 -15.11
C TRP A 341 16.87 -9.59 -13.76
N CYS A 342 16.18 -9.27 -12.67
CA CYS A 342 16.69 -9.43 -11.30
C CYS A 342 16.91 -10.91 -10.94
N GLU A 343 15.92 -11.79 -11.23
CA GLU A 343 16.03 -13.24 -10.99
C GLU A 343 17.22 -13.88 -11.71
N GLU A 344 17.44 -13.52 -12.97
CA GLU A 344 18.58 -14.02 -13.76
C GLU A 344 19.94 -13.64 -13.16
N ARG A 345 19.99 -12.63 -12.28
CA ARG A 345 21.20 -12.13 -11.60
C ARG A 345 21.22 -12.45 -10.10
N GLY A 346 20.25 -13.23 -9.62
CA GLY A 346 20.19 -13.70 -8.23
C GLY A 346 19.86 -12.61 -7.20
N VAL A 347 19.14 -11.56 -7.63
CA VAL A 347 18.65 -10.48 -6.78
C VAL A 347 17.14 -10.34 -6.89
N GLU A 348 16.50 -9.64 -5.95
CA GLU A 348 15.07 -9.43 -5.91
C GLU A 348 14.67 -8.07 -6.50
N TYR A 349 13.43 -7.98 -6.93
CA TYR A 349 12.74 -6.76 -7.33
C TYR A 349 11.56 -6.53 -6.38
N ILE A 350 11.50 -5.36 -5.76
CA ILE A 350 10.43 -4.95 -4.85
C ILE A 350 9.98 -3.52 -5.14
N GLY A 351 8.95 -3.04 -4.44
CA GLY A 351 8.44 -1.68 -4.56
C GLY A 351 6.94 -1.63 -4.33
N HIS A 352 6.34 -0.49 -4.61
CA HIS A 352 4.91 -0.25 -4.53
C HIS A 352 4.43 0.66 -5.67
N ILE A 353 3.14 0.87 -5.78
CA ILE A 353 2.50 1.79 -6.73
C ILE A 353 1.77 2.89 -5.95
N VAL A 354 1.14 3.85 -6.61
CA VAL A 354 0.20 4.77 -5.95
C VAL A 354 -1.12 4.05 -5.72
N GLU A 355 -1.44 3.74 -4.47
CA GLU A 355 -2.70 3.07 -4.09
C GLU A 355 -3.80 4.05 -3.72
N ASP A 356 -3.43 5.26 -3.32
CA ASP A 356 -4.24 6.33 -2.70
C ASP A 356 -5.68 6.39 -3.16
N ASN A 357 -6.62 6.32 -2.22
CA ASN A 357 -8.06 6.51 -2.50
C ASN A 357 -8.56 5.72 -3.71
N ASN A 358 -8.15 4.47 -3.86
CA ASN A 358 -8.45 3.57 -4.99
C ASN A 358 -7.76 3.94 -6.33
N GLN A 359 -6.66 4.71 -6.31
CA GLN A 359 -5.89 4.96 -7.54
C GLN A 359 -5.28 3.67 -8.14
N HIS A 360 -5.02 2.67 -7.31
CA HIS A 360 -4.51 1.37 -7.74
C HIS A 360 -5.31 0.69 -8.87
N SER A 361 -6.61 1.04 -9.05
CA SER A 361 -7.47 0.54 -10.14
C SER A 361 -7.59 1.52 -11.31
N ARG A 362 -6.86 2.67 -11.28
CA ARG A 362 -7.00 3.78 -12.23
C ARG A 362 -5.70 4.06 -12.99
N LEU A 363 -5.85 4.82 -14.09
CA LEU A 363 -4.73 5.29 -14.91
C LEU A 363 -4.17 6.62 -14.35
N GLY A 364 -3.12 7.15 -14.99
CA GLY A 364 -2.54 8.43 -14.65
C GLY A 364 -1.45 8.32 -13.62
N SER A 365 -1.75 8.54 -12.35
CA SER A 365 -0.77 8.48 -11.25
C SER A 365 -0.45 7.05 -10.78
N SER A 366 -1.20 6.05 -11.25
CA SER A 366 -0.97 4.64 -10.93
C SER A 366 -0.87 3.78 -12.19
N GLN A 367 -1.06 2.48 -12.08
CA GLN A 367 -0.84 1.50 -13.15
C GLN A 367 -2.12 0.75 -13.58
N GLY A 368 -3.26 1.08 -12.99
CA GLY A 368 -4.57 0.58 -13.39
C GLY A 368 -5.03 -0.73 -12.77
N HIS A 369 -4.16 -1.50 -12.12
CA HIS A 369 -4.54 -2.75 -11.44
C HIS A 369 -3.50 -3.17 -10.40
N PHE A 370 -3.85 -3.14 -9.11
CA PHE A 370 -2.92 -3.40 -8.01
C PHE A 370 -2.15 -4.72 -8.18
N PHE A 371 -2.86 -5.83 -8.33
CA PHE A 371 -2.25 -7.16 -8.38
C PHE A 371 -1.32 -7.34 -9.59
N ARG A 372 -1.77 -6.99 -10.80
CA ARG A 372 -1.00 -7.13 -12.05
C ARG A 372 0.28 -6.28 -12.04
N SER A 373 0.20 -5.09 -11.48
CA SER A 373 1.33 -4.15 -11.43
C SER A 373 2.55 -4.73 -10.71
N MET A 374 2.34 -5.62 -9.76
CA MET A 374 3.41 -6.19 -8.93
C MET A 374 3.72 -7.67 -9.20
N MET A 375 3.20 -8.27 -10.28
CA MET A 375 3.43 -9.71 -10.56
C MET A 375 4.89 -10.08 -10.81
N GLY A 376 5.74 -9.14 -11.22
CA GLY A 376 7.19 -9.34 -11.35
C GLY A 376 7.95 -9.20 -10.04
N GLN A 377 7.40 -8.54 -9.04
CA GLN A 377 8.06 -8.28 -7.76
C GLN A 377 8.11 -9.52 -6.86
N HIS A 378 9.11 -9.55 -5.96
CA HIS A 378 9.35 -10.66 -5.01
C HIS A 378 8.68 -10.45 -3.66
N MET A 379 8.18 -9.26 -3.40
CA MET A 379 7.30 -8.93 -2.28
C MET A 379 6.09 -8.16 -2.80
N SER A 380 4.97 -8.22 -2.10
CA SER A 380 3.90 -7.26 -2.29
C SER A 380 4.28 -5.95 -1.60
N GLY A 381 3.88 -4.81 -2.12
CA GLY A 381 4.22 -3.52 -1.53
C GLY A 381 3.05 -2.54 -1.50
N ILE A 382 3.05 -1.72 -0.45
CA ILE A 382 2.16 -0.57 -0.27
C ILE A 382 2.93 0.59 0.34
N ASP A 383 2.36 1.79 0.25
CA ASP A 383 2.88 2.99 0.88
C ASP A 383 1.89 3.55 1.92
N ASN A 384 2.44 4.11 3.02
CA ASN A 384 1.69 4.85 4.03
C ASN A 384 2.43 6.11 4.46
N ILE A 385 2.11 7.22 3.81
CA ILE A 385 2.76 8.51 3.98
C ILE A 385 1.78 9.62 4.36
N GLY A 386 2.30 10.77 4.77
CA GLY A 386 1.60 12.07 4.81
C GLY A 386 0.29 12.06 5.58
N ASP A 387 0.23 11.45 6.76
CA ASP A 387 -0.99 11.35 7.58
C ASP A 387 -2.13 10.52 6.96
N GLN A 388 -1.86 9.61 6.05
CA GLN A 388 -2.89 8.75 5.46
C GLN A 388 -3.62 7.93 6.54
N VAL A 389 -2.88 7.29 7.44
CA VAL A 389 -3.44 6.66 8.65
C VAL A 389 -3.16 7.55 9.87
N LEU A 390 -4.21 7.96 10.57
CA LEU A 390 -4.10 8.65 11.86
C LEU A 390 -4.94 7.92 12.90
N PRO A 391 -4.46 7.78 14.15
CA PRO A 391 -5.27 7.21 15.22
C PRO A 391 -6.62 7.91 15.37
N GLY A 392 -7.73 7.18 15.22
CA GLY A 392 -9.09 7.71 15.23
C GLY A 392 -9.52 8.44 13.95
N GLY A 393 -8.76 8.30 12.86
CA GLY A 393 -9.00 8.95 11.57
C GLY A 393 -9.84 8.17 10.57
N GLU A 394 -10.30 6.97 10.94
CA GLU A 394 -11.00 6.01 10.07
C GLU A 394 -12.33 6.51 9.49
N ASN A 395 -12.95 7.50 10.13
CA ASN A 395 -14.26 8.03 9.74
C ASN A 395 -14.18 9.34 8.94
N TYR A 396 -12.98 9.88 8.71
CA TYR A 396 -12.84 11.22 8.17
C TYR A 396 -12.29 11.24 6.75
N LYS A 397 -12.90 12.07 5.91
CA LYS A 397 -12.26 12.58 4.69
C LYS A 397 -11.57 13.88 5.06
N ARG A 398 -10.29 13.97 4.75
CA ARG A 398 -9.45 15.12 5.10
C ARG A 398 -8.96 15.79 3.82
N GLU A 399 -9.22 17.09 3.72
CA GLU A 399 -8.70 17.91 2.63
C GLU A 399 -7.16 17.90 2.67
N ALA A 400 -6.54 17.73 1.51
CA ALA A 400 -5.11 17.87 1.33
C ALA A 400 -4.80 19.22 0.68
N LEU A 401 -3.76 19.89 1.17
CA LEU A 401 -3.30 21.15 0.55
C LEU A 401 -2.76 20.91 -0.86
N LEU A 402 -2.10 19.78 -1.06
CA LEU A 402 -1.58 19.32 -2.34
C LEU A 402 -1.95 17.83 -2.49
N GLY A 403 -2.35 17.42 -3.69
CA GLY A 403 -2.79 16.04 -3.96
C GLY A 403 -4.26 15.79 -3.70
N ALA A 404 -4.66 14.53 -3.54
CA ALA A 404 -6.03 14.13 -3.27
C ALA A 404 -6.41 14.26 -1.79
N ASP A 405 -7.69 14.50 -1.55
CA ASP A 405 -8.26 14.34 -0.22
C ASP A 405 -8.02 12.93 0.30
N LYS A 406 -7.79 12.80 1.62
CA LYS A 406 -7.49 11.51 2.25
C LYS A 406 -8.76 10.86 2.77
N ASP A 407 -9.09 9.68 2.24
CA ASP A 407 -10.22 8.87 2.68
C ASP A 407 -9.77 7.91 3.80
N GLY A 408 -10.09 8.25 5.05
CA GLY A 408 -9.73 7.41 6.21
C GLY A 408 -10.25 5.98 6.11
N GLU A 409 -11.41 5.76 5.49
CA GLU A 409 -11.97 4.42 5.32
C GLU A 409 -11.08 3.55 4.42
N PHE A 410 -10.57 4.09 3.30
CA PHE A 410 -9.64 3.39 2.43
C PHE A 410 -8.35 3.01 3.18
N TYR A 411 -7.68 3.99 3.78
CA TYR A 411 -6.38 3.76 4.41
C TYR A 411 -6.44 2.86 5.64
N HIS A 412 -7.53 2.94 6.44
CA HIS A 412 -7.66 2.12 7.64
C HIS A 412 -8.17 0.71 7.37
N PHE A 413 -8.93 0.46 6.29
CA PHE A 413 -9.56 -0.84 6.11
C PHE A 413 -9.10 -1.61 4.87
N GLU A 414 -8.72 -0.96 3.78
CA GLU A 414 -8.35 -1.63 2.54
C GLU A 414 -6.85 -1.70 2.29
N LEU A 415 -6.10 -0.60 2.48
CA LEU A 415 -4.70 -0.47 2.07
C LEU A 415 -3.82 -1.64 2.55
N GLY A 416 -3.81 -1.93 3.86
CA GLY A 416 -3.03 -3.04 4.43
C GLY A 416 -3.45 -4.40 3.89
N LYS A 417 -4.76 -4.60 3.65
CA LYS A 417 -5.31 -5.85 3.12
C LYS A 417 -4.97 -6.06 1.64
N LEU A 418 -4.86 -5.00 0.82
CA LEU A 418 -4.33 -5.13 -0.54
C LEU A 418 -2.91 -5.71 -0.54
N GLY A 419 -2.03 -5.11 0.28
CA GLY A 419 -0.63 -5.57 0.39
C GLY A 419 -0.54 -7.03 0.85
N SER A 420 -1.17 -7.38 1.95
CA SER A 420 -1.10 -8.74 2.51
C SER A 420 -1.78 -9.77 1.61
N SER A 421 -2.94 -9.45 1.03
CA SER A 421 -3.65 -10.39 0.16
C SER A 421 -2.81 -10.81 -1.05
N LEU A 422 -2.15 -9.86 -1.73
CA LEU A 422 -1.25 -10.21 -2.84
C LEU A 422 -0.08 -11.10 -2.37
N ALA A 423 0.49 -10.82 -1.18
CA ALA A 423 1.56 -11.63 -0.62
C ALA A 423 1.12 -13.07 -0.33
N HIS A 424 -0.12 -13.27 0.13
CA HIS A 424 -0.67 -14.58 0.45
C HIS A 424 -0.97 -15.40 -0.82
N ILE A 425 -1.55 -14.76 -1.85
CA ILE A 425 -2.07 -15.50 -3.02
C ILE A 425 -1.05 -15.72 -4.13
N ASP A 426 0.02 -14.92 -4.21
CA ASP A 426 1.05 -15.08 -5.25
C ASP A 426 2.23 -15.91 -4.71
N PRO A 427 2.50 -17.10 -5.28
CA PRO A 427 3.59 -17.98 -4.85
C PRO A 427 4.97 -17.32 -4.83
N LYS A 428 5.23 -16.37 -5.72
CA LYS A 428 6.51 -15.65 -5.83
C LYS A 428 6.80 -14.81 -4.57
N LYS A 429 5.78 -14.24 -3.95
CA LYS A 429 5.90 -13.36 -2.77
C LYS A 429 6.31 -14.12 -1.50
N GLN A 430 6.01 -15.42 -1.42
CA GLN A 430 6.31 -16.25 -0.24
C GLN A 430 5.74 -15.69 1.06
N GLY A 431 4.55 -15.05 1.00
CA GLY A 431 3.88 -14.44 2.14
C GLY A 431 4.50 -13.11 2.62
N ARG A 432 5.42 -12.49 1.84
CA ARG A 432 6.09 -11.23 2.21
C ARG A 432 5.32 -10.03 1.69
N ALA A 433 4.81 -9.23 2.62
CA ALA A 433 4.10 -7.97 2.37
C ALA A 433 4.88 -6.80 2.97
N MET A 434 5.30 -5.85 2.14
CA MET A 434 6.10 -4.71 2.50
C MET A 434 5.24 -3.44 2.60
N CYS A 435 5.57 -2.56 3.55
CA CYS A 435 5.02 -1.21 3.64
C CYS A 435 6.15 -0.18 3.74
N GLU A 436 6.20 0.77 2.81
CA GLU A 436 6.87 2.04 3.04
C GLU A 436 6.09 2.79 4.11
N ILE A 437 6.77 3.39 5.11
CA ILE A 437 6.08 3.89 6.27
C ILE A 437 6.76 5.14 6.87
N PHE A 438 5.95 6.05 7.43
CA PHE A 438 6.33 7.27 8.15
C PHE A 438 6.63 8.48 7.28
N GLY A 439 6.89 8.34 5.98
CA GLY A 439 7.24 9.45 5.09
C GLY A 439 6.21 10.59 5.13
N ALA A 440 6.67 11.83 5.05
CA ALA A 440 5.84 13.03 4.99
C ALA A 440 4.82 13.24 6.13
N TYR A 441 4.91 12.51 7.25
CA TYR A 441 4.12 12.78 8.46
C TYR A 441 4.57 14.06 9.19
N GLY A 442 5.74 14.56 8.86
CA GLY A 442 6.33 15.75 9.46
C GLY A 442 7.08 15.45 10.78
N TRP A 443 7.83 16.44 11.25
CA TRP A 443 8.60 16.35 12.51
C TRP A 443 7.73 16.15 13.76
N ARG A 444 6.40 16.28 13.65
CA ARG A 444 5.45 16.02 14.74
C ARG A 444 5.13 14.54 14.96
N LEU A 445 5.55 13.65 14.06
CA LEU A 445 5.33 12.21 14.21
C LEU A 445 6.13 11.68 15.39
N GLY A 446 5.45 11.39 16.49
CA GLY A 446 6.05 10.86 17.69
C GLY A 446 6.08 9.33 17.73
N ILE A 447 6.95 8.80 18.59
CA ILE A 447 7.21 7.34 18.69
C ILE A 447 5.96 6.53 19.05
N LYS A 448 5.03 7.09 19.81
CA LYS A 448 3.74 6.45 20.14
C LYS A 448 2.88 6.24 18.89
N THR A 449 2.81 7.25 18.01
CA THR A 449 2.08 7.14 16.75
C THR A 449 2.80 6.20 15.79
N MET A 450 4.14 6.23 15.72
CA MET A 450 4.91 5.26 14.93
C MET A 450 4.59 3.81 15.35
N LYS A 451 4.51 3.55 16.67
CA LYS A 451 4.12 2.21 17.18
C LYS A 451 2.70 1.83 16.78
N TYR A 452 1.75 2.79 16.83
CA TYR A 452 0.39 2.55 16.37
C TYR A 452 0.36 2.16 14.88
N LEU A 453 1.10 2.88 14.04
CA LEU A 453 1.18 2.58 12.61
C LEU A 453 1.78 1.19 12.35
N MET A 454 2.84 0.81 13.08
CA MET A 454 3.39 -0.55 12.98
C MET A 454 2.35 -1.63 13.33
N ASP A 455 1.64 -1.50 14.45
CA ASP A 455 0.61 -2.47 14.83
C ASP A 455 -0.56 -2.52 13.84
N HIS A 456 -0.95 -1.34 13.34
CA HIS A 456 -2.03 -1.20 12.38
C HIS A 456 -1.76 -2.04 11.12
N PHE A 457 -0.54 -2.02 10.60
CA PHE A 457 -0.18 -2.80 9.42
C PHE A 457 0.19 -4.26 9.76
N LEU A 458 0.84 -4.53 10.89
CA LEU A 458 1.13 -5.89 11.34
C LEU A 458 -0.14 -6.72 11.49
N VAL A 459 -1.19 -6.17 12.12
CA VAL A 459 -2.46 -6.88 12.35
C VAL A 459 -3.30 -7.03 11.07
N ARG A 460 -2.83 -6.46 9.96
CA ARG A 460 -3.39 -6.64 8.60
C ARG A 460 -2.48 -7.51 7.72
N GLY A 461 -1.42 -8.07 8.28
CA GLY A 461 -0.54 -9.03 7.60
C GLY A 461 0.66 -8.42 6.89
N ILE A 462 0.96 -7.14 7.09
CA ILE A 462 2.24 -6.55 6.64
C ILE A 462 3.35 -7.02 7.56
N ASN A 463 4.45 -7.50 6.98
CA ASN A 463 5.50 -8.19 7.72
C ASN A 463 6.93 -7.86 7.23
N VAL A 464 7.08 -6.81 6.41
CA VAL A 464 8.35 -6.18 6.01
C VAL A 464 8.13 -4.67 5.99
N TYR A 465 9.12 -3.87 6.42
CA TYR A 465 8.96 -2.42 6.52
C TYR A 465 10.11 -1.65 5.89
N VAL A 466 9.77 -0.53 5.25
CA VAL A 466 10.71 0.45 4.67
C VAL A 466 10.47 1.81 5.35
N PRO A 467 11.08 2.06 6.53
CA PRO A 467 10.96 3.36 7.19
C PRO A 467 11.55 4.49 6.34
N HIS A 468 10.77 5.53 6.14
CA HIS A 468 11.14 6.73 5.40
C HIS A 468 11.39 7.89 6.41
N ALA A 469 12.64 8.43 6.61
CA ALA A 469 13.87 7.98 6.01
C ALA A 469 15.09 8.35 6.88
N PHE A 470 16.27 7.87 6.52
CA PHE A 470 17.54 8.39 7.04
C PHE A 470 18.13 9.37 6.02
N SER A 471 18.02 10.67 6.29
CA SER A 471 18.62 11.74 5.50
C SER A 471 19.89 12.26 6.15
N PRO A 472 21.05 12.23 5.47
CA PRO A 472 22.29 12.80 5.98
C PRO A 472 22.39 14.32 5.83
N LYS A 473 21.43 14.99 5.22
CA LYS A 473 21.38 16.46 5.15
C LYS A 473 21.44 17.10 6.53
N ASP A 474 21.86 18.36 6.58
CA ASP A 474 21.89 19.12 7.81
C ASP A 474 20.47 19.34 8.37
N PHE A 475 20.33 19.16 9.67
CA PHE A 475 19.06 19.35 10.36
C PHE A 475 18.68 20.87 10.45
N PRO A 476 17.40 21.24 10.26
CA PRO A 476 16.29 20.37 9.85
C PRO A 476 16.18 20.25 8.33
N ASP A 477 16.20 19.01 7.83
CA ASP A 477 15.83 18.74 6.45
C ASP A 477 14.31 18.82 6.28
N SER A 478 13.84 19.59 5.30
CA SER A 478 12.41 19.79 5.02
C SER A 478 11.82 18.80 4.01
N ASP A 479 12.64 17.96 3.39
CA ASP A 479 12.18 16.98 2.43
C ASP A 479 11.50 15.81 3.14
N CYS A 480 10.18 15.76 3.10
CA CYS A 480 9.33 14.66 3.60
C CYS A 480 9.69 14.10 5.01
N PRO A 481 9.88 14.93 6.07
CA PRO A 481 10.20 14.41 7.41
C PRO A 481 9.11 13.48 7.97
N PRO A 482 9.42 12.63 8.99
CA PRO A 482 10.58 12.68 9.89
C PRO A 482 11.83 12.05 9.30
N HIS A 483 12.99 12.47 9.81
CA HIS A 483 14.27 11.82 9.55
C HIS A 483 14.83 11.25 10.85
N PHE A 484 15.00 9.93 10.86
CA PHE A 484 15.52 9.22 12.03
C PHE A 484 17.02 9.48 12.17
N TYR A 485 17.50 9.67 13.35
CA TYR A 485 18.86 10.10 13.68
C TYR A 485 19.13 11.59 13.42
N ALA A 486 18.87 12.14 12.23
CA ALA A 486 19.04 13.57 11.88
C ALA A 486 20.40 14.16 12.33
N GLY A 487 21.53 13.46 12.05
CA GLY A 487 22.86 13.88 12.50
C GLY A 487 23.04 13.85 14.02
N GLY A 488 22.23 13.10 14.76
CA GLY A 488 22.22 13.06 16.22
C GLY A 488 21.28 14.08 16.86
N GLU A 489 20.48 14.82 16.12
CA GLU A 489 19.57 15.86 16.64
C GLU A 489 18.14 15.35 16.91
N ASP A 490 17.80 14.09 16.58
CA ASP A 490 16.49 13.51 16.90
C ASP A 490 16.43 13.00 18.35
N PRO A 491 15.64 13.63 19.26
CA PRO A 491 15.50 13.19 20.65
C PRO A 491 14.80 11.84 20.78
N GLN A 492 14.11 11.36 19.76
CA GLN A 492 13.38 10.10 19.79
C GLN A 492 14.21 8.92 19.28
N PHE A 493 15.43 9.13 18.78
CA PHE A 493 16.23 8.09 18.15
C PHE A 493 16.47 6.84 19.03
N ASN A 494 16.68 7.00 20.34
CA ASN A 494 16.82 5.85 21.24
C ASN A 494 15.51 5.06 21.42
N TYR A 495 14.38 5.74 21.36
CA TYR A 495 13.05 5.11 21.41
C TYR A 495 12.72 4.44 20.08
N PHE A 496 13.16 5.02 18.95
CA PHE A 496 13.06 4.41 17.63
C PHE A 496 13.81 3.07 17.56
N LYS A 497 15.00 2.97 18.16
CA LYS A 497 15.71 1.68 18.30
C LYS A 497 14.85 0.61 18.96
N LYS A 498 14.19 0.94 20.08
CA LYS A 498 13.29 -0.01 20.75
C LYS A 498 12.12 -0.43 19.85
N LEU A 499 11.55 0.50 19.08
CA LEU A 499 10.49 0.21 18.13
C LEU A 499 10.97 -0.74 17.02
N MET A 500 12.17 -0.54 16.47
CA MET A 500 12.70 -1.40 15.42
C MET A 500 12.95 -2.83 15.89
N HIS A 501 13.46 -3.01 17.12
CA HIS A 501 13.56 -4.35 17.73
C HIS A 501 12.19 -5.01 17.92
N TYR A 502 11.18 -4.25 18.40
CA TYR A 502 9.81 -4.74 18.49
C TYR A 502 9.29 -5.18 17.11
N THR A 503 9.49 -4.35 16.10
CA THR A 503 9.02 -4.63 14.73
C THR A 503 9.66 -5.89 14.15
N ASN A 504 10.98 -6.06 14.28
CA ASN A 504 11.67 -7.26 13.82
C ASN A 504 11.14 -8.53 14.50
N ARG A 505 10.88 -8.49 15.83
CA ARG A 505 10.30 -9.64 16.56
C ARG A 505 8.90 -10.00 16.05
N MET A 506 8.04 -8.98 15.85
CA MET A 506 6.70 -9.21 15.33
C MET A 506 6.73 -9.76 13.89
N CYS A 507 7.55 -9.17 13.03
CA CYS A 507 7.72 -9.67 11.66
C CYS A 507 8.27 -11.09 11.63
N HIS A 508 9.20 -11.45 12.53
CA HIS A 508 9.73 -12.81 12.64
C HIS A 508 8.65 -13.85 13.00
N LEU A 509 7.70 -13.49 13.85
CA LEU A 509 6.52 -14.32 14.15
C LEU A 509 5.62 -14.50 12.93
N LEU A 510 5.43 -13.45 12.15
CA LEU A 510 4.43 -13.35 11.09
C LEU A 510 5.02 -13.56 9.67
N ASN A 511 6.19 -14.21 9.56
CA ASN A 511 6.82 -14.60 8.31
C ASN A 511 7.10 -16.10 8.27
N GLY A 512 7.07 -16.70 7.05
CA GLY A 512 7.43 -18.11 6.82
C GLY A 512 6.37 -19.13 7.27
N GLY A 513 5.12 -18.71 7.42
CA GLY A 513 3.95 -19.54 7.74
C GLY A 513 2.78 -19.27 6.80
N THR A 514 1.56 -19.50 7.28
CA THR A 514 0.31 -19.36 6.51
C THR A 514 -0.68 -18.50 7.28
N HIS A 515 -1.31 -17.54 6.63
CA HIS A 515 -2.43 -16.76 7.15
C HIS A 515 -3.69 -17.63 7.20
N ILE A 516 -4.56 -17.38 8.18
CA ILE A 516 -5.82 -18.12 8.34
C ILE A 516 -6.98 -17.13 8.37
N ALA A 517 -7.80 -17.15 7.32
CA ALA A 517 -8.99 -16.32 7.23
C ALA A 517 -10.15 -17.08 6.61
N PRO A 518 -11.41 -16.85 7.08
CA PRO A 518 -12.57 -17.58 6.58
C PRO A 518 -13.07 -17.07 5.23
N ALA A 519 -12.77 -15.84 4.83
CA ALA A 519 -13.40 -15.18 3.71
C ALA A 519 -12.44 -14.74 2.62
N ALA A 520 -12.85 -14.91 1.36
CA ALA A 520 -12.25 -14.27 0.20
C ALA A 520 -13.20 -13.17 -0.30
N VAL A 521 -12.67 -11.99 -0.64
CA VAL A 521 -13.42 -10.83 -1.16
C VAL A 521 -12.94 -10.51 -2.56
N LEU A 522 -13.86 -10.36 -3.53
CA LEU A 522 -13.48 -9.99 -4.90
C LEU A 522 -12.90 -8.57 -4.93
N TYR A 523 -11.78 -8.41 -5.62
CA TYR A 523 -11.20 -7.11 -5.94
C TYR A 523 -12.14 -6.30 -6.85
N HIS A 524 -12.32 -5.01 -6.54
CA HIS A 524 -13.30 -4.18 -7.25
C HIS A 524 -12.80 -3.54 -8.56
N GLY A 525 -11.52 -3.69 -8.91
CA GLY A 525 -10.92 -2.94 -10.01
C GLY A 525 -11.65 -3.09 -11.34
N GLU A 526 -11.90 -4.32 -11.79
CA GLU A 526 -12.61 -4.56 -13.04
C GLU A 526 -14.06 -4.07 -13.02
N SER A 527 -14.67 -4.09 -11.84
CA SER A 527 -16.04 -3.59 -11.65
C SER A 527 -16.08 -2.05 -11.77
N GLU A 528 -15.08 -1.35 -11.19
CA GLU A 528 -14.94 0.10 -11.32
C GLU A 528 -14.74 0.54 -12.78
N TRP A 529 -13.99 -0.22 -13.56
CA TRP A 529 -13.79 0.10 -14.97
C TRP A 529 -15.08 0.03 -15.79
N THR A 530 -16.01 -0.81 -15.38
CA THR A 530 -17.12 -1.23 -16.24
C THR A 530 -18.46 -0.59 -15.92
N GLY A 531 -18.67 -0.17 -14.67
CA GLY A 531 -19.96 0.39 -14.27
C GLY A 531 -20.02 0.82 -12.81
N GLY A 532 -21.21 0.82 -12.23
CA GLY A 532 -21.42 1.05 -10.81
C GLY A 532 -20.81 -0.07 -9.96
N CYS A 533 -20.07 0.28 -8.91
CA CYS A 533 -19.46 -0.69 -8.02
C CYS A 533 -19.43 -0.21 -6.56
N MET A 534 -19.23 -1.15 -5.66
CA MET A 534 -18.88 -0.91 -4.26
C MET A 534 -17.37 -1.14 -4.11
N PHE A 535 -16.65 -0.14 -3.58
CA PHE A 535 -15.23 -0.28 -3.29
C PHE A 535 -14.99 -1.26 -2.14
N ASN A 536 -13.86 -1.96 -2.19
CA ASN A 536 -13.51 -2.99 -1.21
C ASN A 536 -13.47 -2.45 0.23
N GLN A 537 -13.07 -1.18 0.48
CA GLN A 537 -13.02 -0.63 1.84
C GLN A 537 -14.36 -0.70 2.58
N LYS A 538 -15.50 -0.68 1.87
CA LYS A 538 -16.82 -0.82 2.49
C LYS A 538 -17.02 -2.20 3.12
N VAL A 539 -16.73 -3.24 2.36
CA VAL A 539 -16.81 -4.63 2.83
C VAL A 539 -15.72 -4.90 3.86
N ALA A 540 -14.51 -4.43 3.61
CA ALA A 540 -13.38 -4.57 4.52
C ALA A 540 -13.66 -3.98 5.90
N ARG A 541 -14.27 -2.80 5.96
CA ARG A 541 -14.69 -2.16 7.21
C ARG A 541 -15.70 -3.03 7.98
N GLU A 542 -16.77 -3.44 7.31
CA GLU A 542 -17.83 -4.28 7.93
C GLU A 542 -17.26 -5.56 8.53
N LEU A 543 -16.32 -6.19 7.82
CA LEU A 543 -15.68 -7.43 8.27
C LEU A 543 -14.70 -7.18 9.42
N LEU A 544 -13.77 -6.22 9.31
CA LEU A 544 -12.75 -5.95 10.33
C LEU A 544 -13.34 -5.41 11.64
N GLU A 545 -14.36 -4.54 11.58
CA GLU A 545 -15.08 -4.06 12.78
C GLU A 545 -15.89 -5.19 13.45
N SER A 546 -16.20 -6.25 12.70
CA SER A 546 -16.87 -7.46 13.19
C SER A 546 -15.95 -8.62 13.54
N GLN A 547 -14.61 -8.43 13.49
CA GLN A 547 -13.57 -9.43 13.71
C GLN A 547 -13.72 -10.64 12.77
N ILE A 548 -13.91 -10.41 11.50
CA ILE A 548 -13.87 -11.42 10.44
C ILE A 548 -12.72 -11.02 9.50
N ASP A 549 -11.68 -11.83 9.44
CA ASP A 549 -10.54 -11.60 8.55
C ASP A 549 -10.80 -12.18 7.16
N PHE A 550 -10.07 -11.69 6.17
CA PHE A 550 -10.27 -12.03 4.75
C PHE A 550 -9.02 -11.73 3.93
N ASP A 551 -8.99 -12.24 2.70
CA ASP A 551 -8.10 -11.77 1.64
C ASP A 551 -8.88 -11.25 0.44
N ILE A 552 -8.30 -10.29 -0.29
CA ILE A 552 -8.84 -9.72 -1.53
C ILE A 552 -8.28 -10.51 -2.71
N LEU A 553 -9.16 -11.06 -3.55
CA LEU A 553 -8.78 -11.87 -4.71
C LEU A 553 -9.13 -11.15 -6.02
N PRO A 554 -8.16 -10.97 -6.96
CA PRO A 554 -8.47 -10.48 -8.29
C PRO A 554 -9.20 -11.54 -9.13
N SER A 555 -9.93 -11.11 -10.16
CA SER A 555 -10.60 -12.01 -11.11
C SER A 555 -9.62 -12.96 -11.82
N ASP A 556 -8.35 -12.58 -11.90
CA ASP A 556 -7.26 -13.36 -12.50
C ASP A 556 -7.06 -14.72 -11.82
N VAL A 557 -7.33 -14.84 -10.53
CA VAL A 557 -7.29 -16.13 -9.80
C VAL A 557 -8.24 -17.14 -10.44
N PHE A 558 -9.45 -16.70 -10.84
CA PHE A 558 -10.46 -17.54 -11.46
C PHE A 558 -10.23 -17.75 -12.97
N ALA A 559 -9.46 -16.86 -13.61
CA ALA A 559 -9.08 -16.98 -15.01
C ALA A 559 -7.96 -18.02 -15.22
N ASP A 560 -7.01 -18.09 -14.31
CA ASP A 560 -5.92 -19.09 -14.33
C ASP A 560 -5.60 -19.58 -12.91
N MET A 561 -6.42 -20.51 -12.44
CA MET A 561 -6.24 -21.09 -11.10
C MET A 561 -4.85 -21.75 -10.92
N SER A 562 -4.24 -22.23 -12.00
CA SER A 562 -2.94 -22.91 -11.90
C SER A 562 -1.80 -21.92 -11.60
N ALA A 563 -1.85 -20.72 -12.12
CA ALA A 563 -0.85 -19.67 -11.87
C ALA A 563 -0.79 -19.25 -10.39
N TYR A 564 -1.90 -19.40 -9.68
CA TYR A 564 -2.02 -19.07 -8.24
C TYR A 564 -2.01 -20.29 -7.33
N ASN A 565 -1.59 -21.46 -7.81
CA ASN A 565 -1.71 -22.73 -7.08
C ASN A 565 -3.11 -22.89 -6.45
N ALA A 566 -4.17 -22.47 -7.18
CA ALA A 566 -5.53 -22.45 -6.69
C ALA A 566 -6.30 -23.73 -7.05
N ALA A 567 -7.21 -24.17 -6.18
CA ALA A 567 -8.10 -25.30 -6.37
C ALA A 567 -9.44 -25.06 -5.68
N PHE A 568 -10.48 -25.75 -6.15
CA PHE A 568 -11.80 -25.71 -5.54
C PHE A 568 -12.36 -27.14 -5.39
N ASP A 569 -12.43 -27.63 -4.15
CA ASP A 569 -13.06 -28.90 -3.79
C ASP A 569 -13.81 -28.76 -2.44
N GLY A 570 -14.96 -28.08 -2.48
CA GLY A 570 -15.76 -27.77 -1.30
C GLY A 570 -15.28 -26.56 -0.46
N CYS A 571 -14.01 -26.18 -0.56
CA CYS A 571 -13.46 -24.89 -0.11
C CYS A 571 -12.61 -24.31 -1.23
N LEU A 572 -12.42 -22.99 -1.22
CA LEU A 572 -11.52 -22.29 -2.14
C LEU A 572 -10.11 -22.27 -1.55
N GLN A 573 -9.16 -22.91 -2.22
CA GLN A 573 -7.75 -22.86 -1.86
C GLN A 573 -6.99 -21.99 -2.87
N VAL A 574 -6.09 -21.14 -2.38
CA VAL A 574 -5.21 -20.31 -3.20
C VAL A 574 -3.84 -20.23 -2.53
N ASN A 575 -2.80 -20.75 -3.17
CA ASN A 575 -1.41 -20.71 -2.69
C ASN A 575 -1.21 -21.16 -1.21
N GLY A 576 -2.00 -22.16 -0.77
CA GLY A 576 -1.93 -22.65 0.62
C GLY A 576 -2.92 -22.00 1.59
N GLU A 577 -3.48 -20.85 1.25
CA GLU A 577 -4.61 -20.25 1.96
C GLU A 577 -5.90 -21.03 1.67
N SER A 578 -6.86 -20.99 2.61
CA SER A 578 -8.12 -21.73 2.49
C SER A 578 -9.29 -20.88 2.97
N TYR A 579 -10.27 -20.65 2.10
CA TYR A 579 -11.42 -19.81 2.38
C TYR A 579 -12.71 -20.61 2.40
N ASP A 580 -13.55 -20.35 3.40
CA ASP A 580 -14.85 -21.02 3.63
C ASP A 580 -16.00 -20.32 2.89
N CYS A 581 -15.81 -19.10 2.41
CA CYS A 581 -16.80 -18.36 1.63
C CYS A 581 -16.14 -17.37 0.64
N PHE A 582 -16.94 -16.95 -0.34
CA PHE A 582 -16.56 -15.92 -1.30
C PHE A 582 -17.56 -14.77 -1.28
N ILE A 583 -17.07 -13.54 -1.19
CA ILE A 583 -17.87 -12.32 -1.08
C ILE A 583 -17.61 -11.46 -2.31
N VAL A 584 -18.65 -11.10 -3.02
CA VAL A 584 -18.63 -10.22 -4.19
C VAL A 584 -19.25 -8.87 -3.78
N PRO A 585 -18.46 -7.80 -3.57
CA PRO A 585 -18.99 -6.45 -3.39
C PRO A 585 -19.88 -6.07 -4.56
N TYR A 586 -20.87 -5.19 -4.37
CA TYR A 586 -21.75 -4.80 -5.47
C TYR A 586 -20.97 -4.41 -6.72
N ALA A 587 -21.34 -4.99 -7.84
CA ALA A 587 -20.78 -4.75 -9.15
C ALA A 587 -21.87 -4.81 -10.19
N GLN A 588 -22.06 -3.72 -10.96
CA GLN A 588 -23.01 -3.70 -12.08
C GLN A 588 -22.62 -4.72 -13.15
N PHE A 589 -21.33 -4.86 -13.41
CA PHE A 589 -20.77 -5.86 -14.31
C PHE A 589 -19.65 -6.64 -13.63
N ILE A 590 -19.60 -7.95 -13.87
CA ILE A 590 -18.51 -8.83 -13.45
C ILE A 590 -17.88 -9.51 -14.66
N THR A 591 -16.72 -10.16 -14.45
CA THR A 591 -16.10 -10.97 -15.50
C THR A 591 -16.76 -12.35 -15.62
N LYS A 592 -16.61 -12.97 -16.79
CA LYS A 592 -17.09 -14.34 -17.05
C LYS A 592 -16.52 -15.36 -16.06
N GLU A 593 -15.24 -15.22 -15.74
CA GLU A 593 -14.50 -16.13 -14.88
C GLU A 593 -15.08 -16.12 -13.47
N VAL A 594 -15.37 -14.94 -12.92
CA VAL A 594 -16.04 -14.77 -11.63
C VAL A 594 -17.45 -15.36 -11.66
N ALA A 595 -18.23 -15.10 -12.73
CA ALA A 595 -19.59 -15.63 -12.85
C ALA A 595 -19.62 -17.16 -12.91
N VAL A 596 -18.68 -17.77 -13.68
CA VAL A 596 -18.51 -19.24 -13.78
C VAL A 596 -18.16 -19.83 -12.41
N PHE A 597 -17.17 -19.25 -11.72
CA PHE A 597 -16.78 -19.72 -10.39
C PHE A 597 -17.95 -19.61 -9.40
N ALA A 598 -18.52 -18.43 -9.25
CA ALA A 598 -19.62 -18.16 -8.29
C ALA A 598 -20.80 -19.11 -8.47
N GLY A 599 -21.29 -19.26 -9.72
CA GLY A 599 -22.42 -20.15 -10.02
C GLY A 599 -22.07 -21.64 -9.87
N THR A 600 -20.83 -22.04 -10.10
CA THR A 600 -20.40 -23.43 -9.92
C THR A 600 -20.20 -23.76 -8.44
N ALA A 601 -19.58 -22.87 -7.68
CA ALA A 601 -19.30 -23.06 -6.27
C ALA A 601 -20.61 -23.08 -5.44
N SER A 602 -21.52 -22.16 -5.71
CA SER A 602 -22.83 -22.10 -5.03
C SER A 602 -23.62 -23.41 -5.23
N LYS A 603 -23.67 -23.95 -6.45
CA LYS A 603 -24.33 -25.25 -6.76
C LYS A 603 -23.72 -26.43 -6.03
N LYS A 604 -22.45 -26.32 -5.62
CA LYS A 604 -21.77 -27.33 -4.79
C LYS A 604 -21.92 -27.08 -3.28
N GLY A 605 -22.71 -26.09 -2.89
CA GLY A 605 -22.99 -25.75 -1.49
C GLY A 605 -21.94 -24.85 -0.83
N PHE A 606 -20.98 -24.32 -1.60
CA PHE A 606 -20.02 -23.32 -1.10
C PHE A 606 -20.70 -21.94 -1.01
N PRO A 607 -20.65 -21.25 0.15
CA PRO A 607 -21.31 -19.99 0.33
C PRO A 607 -20.70 -18.88 -0.54
N VAL A 608 -21.49 -18.32 -1.45
CA VAL A 608 -21.12 -17.16 -2.28
C VAL A 608 -22.11 -16.03 -1.98
N PHE A 609 -21.59 -14.92 -1.47
CA PHE A 609 -22.36 -13.75 -1.08
C PHE A 609 -22.20 -12.61 -2.08
N PHE A 610 -23.30 -12.13 -2.65
CA PHE A 610 -23.34 -10.89 -3.40
C PHE A 610 -23.89 -9.78 -2.50
N VAL A 611 -23.08 -8.73 -2.29
CA VAL A 611 -23.45 -7.62 -1.43
C VAL A 611 -24.32 -6.64 -2.22
N GLN A 612 -25.48 -6.30 -1.69
CA GLN A 612 -26.51 -5.40 -2.25
C GLN A 612 -27.22 -5.89 -3.51
N GLY A 613 -26.70 -6.81 -4.29
CA GLY A 613 -27.41 -7.33 -5.48
C GLY A 613 -26.54 -8.16 -6.40
N LEU A 614 -27.19 -8.91 -7.28
CA LEU A 614 -26.53 -9.61 -8.39
C LEU A 614 -26.15 -8.61 -9.48
N PRO A 615 -25.15 -8.93 -10.33
CA PRO A 615 -24.76 -8.06 -11.44
C PRO A 615 -25.83 -8.00 -12.54
N ASP A 616 -25.86 -6.87 -13.26
CA ASP A 616 -26.74 -6.65 -14.42
C ASP A 616 -26.19 -7.30 -15.70
N GLY A 617 -24.87 -7.59 -15.74
CA GLY A 617 -24.24 -8.15 -16.93
C GLY A 617 -22.81 -8.67 -16.72
N ILE A 618 -22.25 -9.20 -17.81
CA ILE A 618 -20.89 -9.74 -17.89
C ILE A 618 -20.06 -8.88 -18.87
N CYS A 619 -19.01 -8.25 -18.39
CA CYS A 619 -18.27 -7.25 -19.19
C CYS A 619 -17.41 -7.82 -20.33
N ASN A 620 -17.05 -9.10 -20.31
CA ASN A 620 -16.13 -9.72 -21.29
C ASN A 620 -16.77 -10.79 -22.19
N ILE A 621 -18.08 -10.72 -22.40
CA ILE A 621 -18.84 -11.62 -23.28
C ILE A 621 -19.59 -10.83 -24.36
N ASP A 622 -19.56 -11.31 -25.61
CA ASP A 622 -20.33 -10.75 -26.75
C ASP A 622 -21.67 -11.46 -26.98
N LYS A 623 -21.83 -12.72 -26.54
CA LYS A 623 -23.00 -13.55 -26.84
C LYS A 623 -24.06 -13.42 -25.74
N GLN A 624 -25.18 -12.81 -26.06
CA GLN A 624 -26.28 -12.60 -25.13
C GLN A 624 -26.82 -13.90 -24.50
N GLU A 625 -26.85 -15.00 -25.24
CA GLU A 625 -27.34 -16.29 -24.72
C GLU A 625 -26.36 -16.88 -23.68
N GLU A 626 -25.05 -16.73 -23.88
CA GLU A 626 -24.03 -17.16 -22.94
C GLU A 626 -24.06 -16.29 -21.67
N GLU A 627 -24.18 -14.96 -21.84
CA GLU A 627 -24.33 -14.02 -20.73
C GLU A 627 -25.54 -14.39 -19.85
N LYS A 628 -26.71 -14.61 -20.51
CA LYS A 628 -27.92 -14.97 -19.79
C LYS A 628 -27.77 -16.27 -19.01
N GLN A 629 -27.19 -17.32 -19.60
CA GLN A 629 -26.96 -18.60 -18.93
C GLN A 629 -26.06 -18.44 -17.69
N LEU A 630 -25.06 -17.59 -17.74
CA LEU A 630 -24.17 -17.33 -16.60
C LEU A 630 -24.91 -16.54 -15.51
N LEU A 631 -25.66 -15.50 -15.86
CA LEU A 631 -26.44 -14.73 -14.88
C LEU A 631 -27.54 -15.60 -14.22
N ASP A 632 -28.24 -16.43 -15.00
CA ASP A 632 -29.20 -17.40 -14.46
C ASP A 632 -28.52 -18.40 -13.52
N GLY A 633 -27.25 -18.73 -13.77
CA GLY A 633 -26.42 -19.60 -12.92
C GLY A 633 -26.10 -19.04 -11.54
N LEU A 634 -26.25 -17.73 -11.31
CA LEU A 634 -26.02 -17.06 -10.04
C LEU A 634 -27.24 -17.10 -9.09
N SER A 635 -28.35 -17.67 -9.52
CA SER A 635 -29.63 -17.68 -8.76
C SER A 635 -29.55 -18.41 -7.40
N GLU A 636 -28.57 -19.29 -7.20
CA GLU A 636 -28.32 -19.99 -5.93
C GLU A 636 -27.35 -19.24 -5.01
N CYS A 637 -26.75 -18.14 -5.45
CA CYS A 637 -25.90 -17.29 -4.63
C CYS A 637 -26.75 -16.49 -3.63
N ILE A 638 -26.13 -16.17 -2.50
CA ILE A 638 -26.80 -15.45 -1.41
C ILE A 638 -26.69 -13.95 -1.65
N VAL A 639 -27.81 -13.24 -1.73
CA VAL A 639 -27.81 -11.77 -1.77
C VAL A 639 -28.02 -11.23 -0.35
N VAL A 640 -27.14 -10.31 0.08
CA VAL A 640 -27.15 -9.74 1.42
C VAL A 640 -26.88 -8.23 1.38
N SER A 641 -27.51 -7.44 2.26
CA SER A 641 -27.13 -6.04 2.41
C SER A 641 -25.77 -5.92 3.13
N LEU A 642 -25.04 -4.81 2.93
CA LEU A 642 -23.76 -4.59 3.57
C LEU A 642 -23.87 -4.70 5.10
N GLU A 643 -24.88 -4.05 5.69
CA GLU A 643 -25.09 -4.01 7.14
C GLU A 643 -25.48 -5.37 7.75
N ALA A 644 -25.97 -6.31 6.92
CA ALA A 644 -26.33 -7.66 7.36
C ALA A 644 -25.21 -8.68 7.11
N LEU A 645 -24.15 -8.31 6.37
CA LEU A 645 -23.13 -9.22 5.92
C LEU A 645 -22.43 -9.93 7.09
N SER A 646 -21.85 -9.20 8.02
CA SER A 646 -21.10 -9.76 9.16
C SER A 646 -21.96 -10.65 10.03
N LYS A 647 -23.23 -10.21 10.29
CA LYS A 647 -24.19 -11.04 11.05
C LYS A 647 -24.48 -12.34 10.30
N THR A 648 -24.74 -12.27 8.99
CA THR A 648 -25.03 -13.46 8.17
C THR A 648 -23.85 -14.44 8.17
N LEU A 649 -22.60 -13.93 8.07
CA LEU A 649 -21.41 -14.77 8.18
C LEU A 649 -21.31 -15.44 9.55
N LYS A 650 -21.53 -14.70 10.64
CA LYS A 650 -21.53 -15.26 12.01
C LYS A 650 -22.63 -16.31 12.23
N ASP A 651 -23.83 -16.06 11.72
CA ASP A 651 -24.96 -17.02 11.81
C ASP A 651 -24.64 -18.34 11.06
N ASN A 652 -23.78 -18.29 10.02
CA ASN A 652 -23.29 -19.45 9.26
C ASN A 652 -21.95 -20.01 9.79
N ARG A 653 -21.44 -19.52 10.92
CA ARG A 653 -20.16 -19.92 11.54
C ARG A 653 -18.90 -19.64 10.67
N LEU A 654 -18.99 -18.66 9.79
CA LEU A 654 -17.90 -18.20 8.92
C LEU A 654 -17.09 -17.10 9.61
N PHE A 655 -16.38 -17.46 10.68
CA PHE A 655 -15.51 -16.59 11.46
C PHE A 655 -14.46 -17.44 12.21
N GLU A 656 -13.33 -16.85 12.57
CA GLU A 656 -12.26 -17.52 13.33
C GLU A 656 -12.29 -17.24 14.82
N ILE A 657 -12.72 -16.03 15.20
CA ILE A 657 -12.79 -15.61 16.59
C ILE A 657 -14.16 -15.06 16.96
N SER A 658 -14.52 -15.17 18.22
CA SER A 658 -15.70 -14.50 18.80
C SER A 658 -15.34 -13.83 20.12
N SER A 659 -15.85 -12.63 20.33
CA SER A 659 -15.67 -11.86 21.57
C SER A 659 -16.96 -11.81 22.36
N ASP A 660 -16.89 -11.92 23.69
CA ASP A 660 -18.02 -11.69 24.59
C ASP A 660 -18.38 -10.21 24.74
N ASN A 661 -17.53 -9.33 24.19
CA ASN A 661 -17.65 -7.88 24.27
C ASN A 661 -17.63 -7.28 22.86
N GLN A 662 -18.66 -6.54 22.48
CA GLN A 662 -18.64 -5.84 21.20
C GLN A 662 -17.67 -4.67 21.26
N PHE A 663 -16.64 -4.68 20.41
CA PHE A 663 -15.61 -3.66 20.39
C PHE A 663 -15.04 -3.48 18.97
N ASP A 664 -15.55 -2.48 18.27
CA ASP A 664 -15.29 -2.25 16.85
C ASP A 664 -13.82 -1.93 16.53
N ALA A 665 -13.05 -1.50 17.53
CA ALA A 665 -11.62 -1.19 17.40
C ALA A 665 -10.67 -2.36 17.75
N LEU A 666 -11.21 -3.54 18.09
CA LEU A 666 -10.39 -4.74 18.24
C LEU A 666 -10.05 -5.28 16.86
N ARG A 667 -8.76 -5.50 16.64
CA ARG A 667 -8.24 -6.19 15.45
C ARG A 667 -7.56 -7.46 15.86
N TYR A 668 -7.56 -8.46 14.96
CA TYR A 668 -6.78 -9.69 15.14
C TYR A 668 -6.18 -10.11 13.79
N TYR A 669 -5.10 -10.88 13.89
CA TYR A 669 -4.50 -11.58 12.76
C TYR A 669 -4.14 -12.99 13.20
N HIS A 670 -4.66 -14.00 12.48
CA HIS A 670 -4.43 -15.41 12.76
C HIS A 670 -3.39 -15.96 11.80
N TYR A 671 -2.33 -16.51 12.33
CA TYR A 671 -1.20 -17.02 11.58
C TYR A 671 -0.76 -18.39 12.10
N ARG A 672 -0.36 -19.29 11.22
CA ARG A 672 0.16 -20.60 11.58
C ARG A 672 1.59 -20.75 11.10
N LYS A 673 2.53 -21.03 12.03
CA LYS A 673 3.94 -21.24 11.74
C LYS A 673 4.43 -22.49 12.47
N ASP A 674 5.06 -23.43 11.76
CA ASP A 674 5.58 -24.69 12.33
C ASP A 674 4.58 -25.44 13.23
N GLN A 675 3.30 -25.46 12.83
CA GLN A 675 2.17 -26.04 13.58
C GLN A 675 1.82 -25.30 14.89
N THR A 676 2.36 -24.12 15.13
CA THR A 676 1.93 -23.23 16.22
C THR A 676 0.89 -22.25 15.67
N GLU A 677 -0.25 -22.19 16.34
CA GLU A 677 -1.27 -21.17 16.06
C GLU A 677 -0.88 -19.90 16.79
N ILE A 678 -0.89 -18.78 16.06
CA ILE A 678 -0.43 -17.47 16.51
C ILE A 678 -1.57 -16.48 16.27
N TYR A 679 -2.05 -15.85 17.35
CA TYR A 679 -3.07 -14.79 17.26
C TYR A 679 -2.49 -13.48 17.77
N MET A 680 -2.29 -12.52 16.87
CA MET A 680 -2.02 -11.14 17.27
C MET A 680 -3.35 -10.44 17.53
N PHE A 681 -3.47 -9.76 18.68
CA PHE A 681 -4.58 -8.87 19.00
C PHE A 681 -4.07 -7.45 19.17
N SER A 682 -4.80 -6.47 18.64
CA SER A 682 -4.47 -5.04 18.75
C SER A 682 -5.72 -4.22 19.06
N ASN A 683 -5.55 -3.23 19.94
CA ASN A 683 -6.59 -2.25 20.27
C ASN A 683 -6.28 -0.93 19.52
N GLU A 684 -7.00 -0.66 18.45
CA GLU A 684 -6.87 0.57 17.66
C GLU A 684 -7.64 1.77 18.24
N SER A 685 -8.40 1.58 19.32
CA SER A 685 -9.08 2.71 19.97
C SER A 685 -8.07 3.68 20.59
N ILE A 686 -8.31 4.97 20.44
CA ILE A 686 -7.49 6.03 21.04
C ILE A 686 -7.86 6.34 22.50
N GLY A 687 -9.01 5.84 22.97
CA GLY A 687 -9.51 6.22 24.30
C GLY A 687 -10.23 5.13 25.09
N LYS A 688 -10.47 3.94 24.50
CA LYS A 688 -11.21 2.86 25.17
C LYS A 688 -10.33 1.65 25.38
N GLU A 689 -10.39 1.05 26.56
CA GLU A 689 -9.76 -0.23 26.85
C GLU A 689 -10.66 -1.37 26.36
N TYR A 690 -10.05 -2.41 25.76
CA TYR A 690 -10.68 -3.70 25.56
C TYR A 690 -10.41 -4.57 26.81
N ASN A 691 -11.43 -5.23 27.33
CA ASN A 691 -11.32 -6.17 28.44
C ASN A 691 -12.44 -7.20 28.33
N GLY A 692 -12.10 -8.43 27.91
CA GLY A 692 -13.09 -9.47 27.64
C GLY A 692 -12.49 -10.81 27.29
N TRP A 693 -13.37 -11.79 27.07
CA TRP A 693 -13.00 -13.12 26.62
C TRP A 693 -13.11 -13.23 25.11
N ILE A 694 -12.02 -13.65 24.48
CA ILE A 694 -11.98 -13.98 23.05
C ILE A 694 -11.90 -15.48 22.92
N THR A 695 -12.87 -16.09 22.23
CA THR A 695 -12.85 -17.53 21.89
C THR A 695 -12.30 -17.67 20.47
N VAL A 696 -11.22 -18.44 20.34
CA VAL A 696 -10.59 -18.79 19.06
C VAL A 696 -10.83 -20.27 18.76
N LYS A 697 -10.85 -20.67 17.48
CA LYS A 697 -11.09 -22.07 17.08
C LYS A 697 -9.98 -23.03 17.52
N SER A 698 -8.75 -22.56 17.68
CA SER A 698 -7.62 -23.35 18.11
C SER A 698 -7.79 -23.88 19.53
N LYS A 699 -7.29 -25.11 19.78
CA LYS A 699 -7.36 -25.79 21.10
C LYS A 699 -5.97 -26.13 21.59
N GLY A 700 -5.70 -25.90 22.89
CA GLY A 700 -4.42 -26.28 23.48
C GLY A 700 -4.04 -25.41 24.68
N GLU A 701 -2.80 -25.53 25.06
CA GLU A 701 -2.13 -24.64 26.03
C GLU A 701 -1.83 -23.31 25.37
N VAL A 702 -2.02 -22.21 26.08
CA VAL A 702 -1.83 -20.87 25.54
C VAL A 702 -0.93 -20.08 26.49
N SER A 703 0.07 -19.42 25.91
CA SER A 703 0.89 -18.40 26.56
C SER A 703 0.72 -17.08 25.82
N LEU A 704 0.86 -15.94 26.51
CA LEU A 704 0.89 -14.64 25.87
C LEU A 704 2.35 -14.19 25.67
N TYR A 705 2.62 -13.55 24.54
CA TYR A 705 3.91 -12.97 24.22
C TYR A 705 3.79 -11.45 24.13
N ASP A 706 4.53 -10.76 24.98
CA ASP A 706 4.75 -9.32 24.95
C ASP A 706 6.01 -9.03 24.12
N ALA A 707 5.82 -8.69 22.83
CA ALA A 707 6.92 -8.44 21.91
C ALA A 707 7.66 -7.12 22.22
N MET A 708 7.03 -6.16 22.93
CA MET A 708 7.67 -4.91 23.30
C MET A 708 8.79 -5.12 24.32
N ASP A 709 8.54 -5.94 25.32
CA ASP A 709 9.49 -6.27 26.39
C ASP A 709 10.15 -7.66 26.20
N ASN A 710 9.87 -8.36 25.07
CA ASN A 710 10.40 -9.68 24.71
C ASN A 710 10.26 -10.73 25.82
N ARG A 711 9.03 -10.94 26.30
CA ARG A 711 8.76 -11.88 27.39
C ARG A 711 7.51 -12.71 27.15
N ILE A 712 7.54 -13.94 27.65
CA ILE A 712 6.37 -14.83 27.69
C ILE A 712 5.69 -14.62 29.04
N ILE A 713 4.37 -14.42 29.04
CA ILE A 713 3.56 -14.25 30.23
C ILE A 713 2.42 -15.27 30.27
N PRO A 714 1.96 -15.73 31.45
CA PRO A 714 0.87 -16.67 31.57
C PRO A 714 -0.43 -16.11 31.00
N ALA A 715 -1.16 -16.94 30.23
CA ALA A 715 -2.50 -16.61 29.76
C ALA A 715 -3.57 -17.06 30.76
N GLU A 716 -4.59 -16.24 30.99
CA GLU A 716 -5.83 -16.68 31.63
C GLU A 716 -6.72 -17.26 30.53
N TYR A 717 -6.89 -18.59 30.46
CA TYR A 717 -7.66 -19.23 29.41
C TYR A 717 -8.49 -20.43 29.91
N ARG A 718 -9.47 -20.84 29.13
CA ARG A 718 -10.32 -22.03 29.33
C ARG A 718 -10.62 -22.71 28.01
N ASN A 719 -10.49 -24.03 27.96
CA ASN A 719 -10.90 -24.83 26.81
C ASN A 719 -12.43 -24.98 26.79
N THR A 720 -13.05 -24.80 25.62
CA THR A 720 -14.49 -24.91 25.38
C THR A 720 -14.78 -25.93 24.28
N GLU A 721 -16.04 -26.24 24.01
CA GLU A 721 -16.39 -27.10 22.87
C GLU A 721 -16.00 -26.45 21.52
N ASP A 722 -16.17 -25.14 21.39
CA ASP A 722 -15.92 -24.38 20.16
C ASP A 722 -14.43 -23.99 19.96
N GLY A 723 -13.57 -24.17 20.98
CA GLY A 723 -12.16 -23.78 20.91
C GLY A 723 -11.57 -23.43 22.26
N THR A 724 -10.70 -22.42 22.30
CA THR A 724 -10.12 -21.88 23.54
C THR A 724 -10.54 -20.44 23.74
N SER A 725 -11.13 -20.12 24.91
CA SER A 725 -11.42 -18.76 25.33
C SER A 725 -10.25 -18.19 26.13
N ILE A 726 -9.73 -17.04 25.72
CA ILE A 726 -8.58 -16.36 26.31
C ILE A 726 -9.07 -15.03 26.86
N HIS A 727 -8.71 -14.70 28.08
CA HIS A 727 -9.01 -13.38 28.66
C HIS A 727 -7.95 -12.38 28.19
N ILE A 728 -8.36 -11.39 27.44
CA ILE A 728 -7.48 -10.36 26.87
C ILE A 728 -7.88 -9.00 27.43
N ARG A 729 -6.87 -8.27 27.89
CA ARG A 729 -6.98 -6.87 28.31
C ARG A 729 -5.97 -6.03 27.55
N LEU A 730 -6.45 -5.04 26.79
CA LEU A 730 -5.63 -4.14 25.97
C LEU A 730 -6.04 -2.69 26.21
N THR A 731 -5.12 -1.89 26.72
CA THR A 731 -5.29 -0.44 26.76
C THR A 731 -5.17 0.14 25.35
N PRO A 732 -5.55 1.41 25.09
CA PRO A 732 -5.31 2.06 23.82
C PRO A 732 -3.84 1.91 23.37
N TYR A 733 -3.61 1.68 22.06
CA TYR A 733 -2.29 1.46 21.44
C TYR A 733 -1.56 0.17 21.85
N GLN A 734 -2.20 -0.72 22.59
CA GLN A 734 -1.57 -1.96 23.03
C GLN A 734 -1.91 -3.11 22.09
N SER A 735 -0.92 -3.99 21.90
CA SER A 735 -1.05 -5.28 21.21
C SER A 735 -0.45 -6.40 22.05
N VAL A 736 -0.90 -7.63 21.80
CA VAL A 736 -0.38 -8.85 22.42
C VAL A 736 -0.51 -10.01 21.46
N VAL A 737 0.36 -11.00 21.59
CA VAL A 737 0.28 -12.24 20.79
C VAL A 737 -0.07 -13.41 21.70
N ALA A 738 -1.07 -14.20 21.33
CA ALA A 738 -1.36 -15.50 21.95
C ALA A 738 -0.68 -16.59 21.13
N LEU A 739 0.15 -17.41 21.78
CA LEU A 739 0.88 -18.54 21.21
C LEU A 739 0.31 -19.83 21.75
N PHE A 740 -0.12 -20.73 20.83
CA PHE A 740 -0.60 -22.07 21.17
C PHE A 740 0.58 -23.05 21.20
N ASP A 741 1.35 -22.95 22.28
CA ASP A 741 2.49 -23.83 22.57
C ASP A 741 2.67 -23.95 24.08
N ASP A 742 3.25 -25.05 24.56
CA ASP A 742 3.53 -25.23 26.00
C ASP A 742 4.85 -24.53 26.36
N LEU A 743 4.73 -23.28 26.80
CA LEU A 743 5.86 -22.40 27.13
C LEU A 743 5.99 -22.13 28.65
N LYS A 744 5.36 -22.94 29.50
CA LYS A 744 5.32 -22.74 30.96
C LYS A 744 6.69 -22.63 31.62
N GLU A 745 7.70 -23.28 31.05
CA GLU A 745 9.08 -23.22 31.58
C GLU A 745 9.78 -21.87 31.34
N VAL A 746 9.28 -21.06 30.38
CA VAL A 746 9.84 -19.76 30.04
C VAL A 746 8.91 -18.60 30.42
N GLU A 747 7.76 -18.91 31.01
CA GLU A 747 6.81 -17.89 31.46
C GLU A 747 7.41 -17.09 32.61
N GLU A 748 7.46 -15.77 32.43
CA GLU A 748 7.75 -14.88 33.55
C GLU A 748 6.51 -14.75 34.46
N GLN A 749 6.73 -14.46 35.74
CA GLN A 749 5.60 -14.25 36.65
C GLN A 749 4.71 -13.13 36.17
N GLY A 750 3.44 -13.49 35.92
CA GLY A 750 2.47 -12.63 35.25
C GLY A 750 2.20 -11.32 35.93
N ASP A 751 1.56 -10.44 35.20
CA ASP A 751 1.15 -9.11 35.62
C ASP A 751 0.38 -9.16 36.92
N PHE A 752 0.83 -8.31 37.87
CA PHE A 752 0.14 -8.18 39.15
C PHE A 752 -1.24 -7.55 38.91
N LYS A 753 -2.28 -8.10 39.51
CA LYS A 753 -3.48 -7.31 39.75
C LYS A 753 -3.08 -6.24 40.78
N ALA A 754 -2.66 -5.08 40.27
CA ALA A 754 -2.24 -3.96 41.11
C ALA A 754 -3.38 -3.62 42.06
N LYS A 755 -3.09 -3.67 43.38
CA LYS A 755 -3.97 -3.11 44.34
C LYS A 755 -3.95 -1.59 44.20
N PRO A 756 -5.04 -0.86 44.58
CA PRO A 756 -5.04 0.58 44.55
C PRO A 756 -3.79 1.13 45.24
N GLY A 757 -2.99 1.87 44.49
CA GLY A 757 -1.79 2.51 44.99
C GLY A 757 -2.08 3.83 45.68
N TYR A 758 -1.06 4.55 46.02
CA TYR A 758 -1.17 5.91 46.50
C TYR A 758 -0.41 6.84 45.53
N ARG A 759 -0.87 8.08 45.49
CA ARG A 759 -0.21 9.12 44.71
C ARG A 759 1.11 9.51 45.33
N LEU A 760 2.17 9.60 44.56
CA LEU A 760 3.45 10.16 45.01
C LEU A 760 3.33 11.69 45.04
N ASP A 761 3.03 12.23 46.22
CA ASP A 761 3.03 13.68 46.45
C ASP A 761 4.45 14.11 46.88
N ALA A 762 5.20 14.59 45.91
CA ALA A 762 6.60 14.96 46.15
C ALA A 762 6.95 16.26 45.37
N ALA A 763 8.01 16.92 45.74
CA ALA A 763 8.58 18.02 45.00
C ALA A 763 9.46 17.47 43.86
N TRP A 764 9.21 17.93 42.64
CA TRP A 764 9.93 17.51 41.46
C TRP A 764 10.91 18.59 41.03
N ARG A 765 12.14 18.22 40.81
CA ARG A 765 13.14 19.04 40.11
C ARG A 765 13.08 18.71 38.65
N ILE A 766 12.74 19.71 37.80
CA ILE A 766 12.70 19.57 36.37
C ILE A 766 13.95 20.20 35.79
N SER A 767 14.63 19.44 34.91
CA SER A 767 15.77 19.90 34.13
C SER A 767 15.65 19.47 32.67
N SER A 768 16.31 20.21 31.80
CA SER A 768 16.27 19.97 30.34
C SER A 768 17.69 19.81 29.80
N ALA A 769 17.81 18.98 28.75
CA ALA A 769 19.03 18.86 27.93
C ALA A 769 18.62 18.89 26.46
N GLU A 770 19.25 19.79 25.70
CA GLU A 770 19.20 19.73 24.23
C GLU A 770 19.83 18.41 23.76
N VAL A 771 19.41 17.86 22.60
CA VAL A 771 19.90 16.56 22.13
C VAL A 771 21.43 16.56 22.02
N SER A 772 21.98 17.59 21.37
CA SER A 772 23.42 17.75 21.15
C SER A 772 24.26 17.91 22.42
N ARG A 773 23.60 18.21 23.56
CA ARG A 773 24.24 18.38 24.89
C ARG A 773 23.92 17.26 25.87
N TYR A 774 23.10 16.30 25.47
CA TYR A 774 22.80 15.16 26.36
C TYR A 774 24.06 14.39 26.72
N PRO A 775 24.29 14.06 28.03
CA PRO A 775 23.37 14.16 29.15
C PRO A 775 23.60 15.40 30.08
N GLU A 776 24.00 16.55 29.56
CA GLU A 776 24.21 17.77 30.33
C GLU A 776 22.86 18.47 30.61
N PHE A 777 22.24 18.20 31.76
CA PHE A 777 20.96 18.76 32.13
C PHE A 777 21.09 20.11 32.87
N HIS A 778 20.30 21.10 32.45
CA HIS A 778 20.18 22.41 33.05
C HIS A 778 18.87 22.55 33.83
N PRO A 779 18.88 23.09 35.07
CA PRO A 779 17.68 23.29 35.88
C PRO A 779 16.66 24.18 35.17
N VAL A 780 15.37 23.79 35.20
CA VAL A 780 14.24 24.58 34.66
C VAL A 780 13.37 25.10 35.80
N GLU A 781 12.81 24.19 36.63
CA GLU A 781 11.96 24.59 37.75
C GLU A 781 11.93 23.50 38.84
N VAL A 782 11.39 23.90 40.02
CA VAL A 782 10.97 22.98 41.07
C VAL A 782 9.47 23.17 41.29
N THR A 783 8.71 22.09 41.24
CA THR A 783 7.25 22.11 41.36
C THR A 783 6.72 20.93 42.16
N THR A 784 5.58 21.10 42.81
CA THR A 784 4.82 20.00 43.45
C THR A 784 3.72 19.47 42.57
N GLU A 785 3.49 20.11 41.41
CA GLU A 785 2.46 19.71 40.46
C GLU A 785 3.09 19.54 39.07
N LEU A 786 3.07 18.32 38.53
CA LEU A 786 3.53 18.01 37.20
C LEU A 786 2.52 18.56 36.18
N ARG A 787 3.04 19.26 35.16
CA ARG A 787 2.26 19.89 34.10
C ARG A 787 2.95 19.74 32.75
N SER A 788 2.24 20.01 31.67
CA SER A 788 2.84 20.06 30.33
C SER A 788 3.91 21.15 30.27
N MET A 789 5.12 20.75 29.89
CA MET A 789 6.26 21.67 29.76
C MET A 789 6.25 22.43 28.45
N GLY A 790 5.42 22.06 27.46
CA GLY A 790 5.31 22.77 26.19
C GLY A 790 4.87 24.25 26.30
N ARG A 791 4.20 24.62 27.40
CA ARG A 791 3.89 26.05 27.69
C ARG A 791 5.04 26.80 28.36
N VAL A 792 5.91 26.08 29.05
CA VAL A 792 7.09 26.64 29.75
C VAL A 792 8.27 26.75 28.81
N LEU A 793 8.43 25.76 27.92
CA LEU A 793 9.50 25.63 26.94
C LEU A 793 8.94 25.41 25.53
N PRO A 794 8.26 26.41 24.94
CA PRO A 794 7.48 26.19 23.71
C PRO A 794 8.33 25.91 22.46
N ALA A 795 9.60 26.23 22.46
CA ALA A 795 10.53 25.98 21.34
C ALA A 795 11.61 24.93 21.68
N PHE A 796 11.41 24.17 22.76
CA PHE A 796 12.40 23.17 23.19
C PHE A 796 12.17 21.83 22.49
N SER A 797 13.28 21.26 21.99
CA SER A 797 13.38 19.88 21.54
C SER A 797 14.56 19.22 22.27
N GLY A 798 14.33 18.05 22.88
CA GLY A 798 15.36 17.37 23.68
C GLY A 798 14.75 16.52 24.79
N TYR A 799 15.52 16.36 25.87
CA TYR A 799 15.18 15.52 27.02
C TYR A 799 14.77 16.35 28.22
N LEU A 800 13.65 15.97 28.83
CA LEU A 800 13.23 16.52 30.11
C LEU A 800 13.45 15.47 31.20
N ARG A 801 14.16 15.85 32.27
CA ARG A 801 14.41 14.99 33.43
C ARG A 801 13.63 15.50 34.64
N TYR A 802 12.83 14.60 35.22
CA TYR A 802 12.04 14.82 36.42
C TYR A 802 12.63 14.03 37.54
N GLU A 803 13.14 14.69 38.57
CA GLU A 803 13.79 14.06 39.72
C GLU A 803 13.00 14.37 40.97
N SER A 804 12.79 13.35 41.80
CA SER A 804 12.11 13.49 43.07
C SER A 804 12.68 12.51 44.11
N GLU A 805 12.47 12.81 45.36
CA GLU A 805 12.77 11.94 46.49
C GLU A 805 11.49 11.66 47.28
N PHE A 806 11.27 10.42 47.62
CA PHE A 806 10.11 10.02 48.40
C PHE A 806 10.49 8.97 49.44
N ILE A 807 9.73 8.91 50.54
CA ILE A 807 9.89 7.89 51.58
C ILE A 807 8.89 6.78 51.29
N TYR A 808 9.39 5.56 51.15
CA TYR A 808 8.55 4.35 51.06
C TYR A 808 8.50 3.69 52.41
N ASP A 809 7.40 3.82 53.13
CA ASP A 809 7.23 3.41 54.52
C ASP A 809 6.76 1.96 54.71
N ARG A 810 6.72 1.19 53.58
CA ARG A 810 6.33 -0.22 53.60
C ARG A 810 7.52 -1.11 53.31
N MET A 811 7.47 -2.35 53.75
CA MET A 811 8.47 -3.33 53.35
C MET A 811 8.27 -3.64 51.87
N PRO A 812 9.28 -3.45 51.00
CA PRO A 812 9.17 -3.81 49.56
C PRO A 812 8.85 -5.29 49.40
N THR A 813 7.83 -5.59 48.59
CA THR A 813 7.44 -6.95 48.27
C THR A 813 8.12 -7.49 47.03
N GLY A 814 8.84 -6.62 46.32
CA GLY A 814 9.38 -6.88 44.97
C GLY A 814 8.33 -6.90 43.87
N LYS A 815 7.13 -6.39 44.18
CA LYS A 815 5.96 -6.40 43.31
C LYS A 815 5.27 -5.03 43.26
N GLU A 816 6.04 -3.97 43.46
CA GLU A 816 5.56 -2.60 43.34
C GLU A 816 5.52 -2.19 41.86
N LEU A 817 4.47 -1.47 41.45
CA LEU A 817 4.28 -0.94 40.13
C LEU A 817 4.23 0.60 40.20
N LEU A 818 5.08 1.26 39.45
CA LEU A 818 5.01 2.69 39.21
C LEU A 818 4.17 2.94 37.98
N HIS A 819 3.06 3.65 38.11
CA HIS A 819 2.21 4.06 37.00
C HIS A 819 2.34 5.57 36.78
N ILE A 820 2.71 5.97 35.56
CA ILE A 820 2.79 7.36 35.15
C ILE A 820 1.64 7.63 34.19
N THR A 821 0.77 8.57 34.52
CA THR A 821 -0.31 9.02 33.65
C THR A 821 0.16 10.16 32.75
N ASP A 822 -0.56 10.38 31.65
CA ASP A 822 -0.35 11.55 30.76
C ASP A 822 1.06 11.69 30.19
N VAL A 823 1.73 10.58 29.92
CA VAL A 823 2.97 10.55 29.13
C VAL A 823 2.60 10.56 27.65
N TYR A 824 3.25 11.42 26.86
CA TYR A 824 2.84 11.63 25.46
C TYR A 824 3.70 10.88 24.46
N GLU A 825 4.99 10.69 24.76
CA GLU A 825 5.94 9.99 23.87
C GLU A 825 6.78 8.98 24.66
N GLY A 826 8.08 8.90 24.42
CA GLY A 826 8.94 7.98 25.16
C GLY A 826 9.23 8.41 26.60
N ALA A 827 9.31 7.44 27.50
CA ALA A 827 9.71 7.66 28.87
C ALA A 827 10.70 6.58 29.34
N GLU A 828 11.73 7.01 30.07
CA GLU A 828 12.70 6.15 30.71
C GLU A 828 12.67 6.41 32.25
N VAL A 829 12.65 5.35 33.02
CA VAL A 829 12.50 5.45 34.49
C VAL A 829 13.73 4.90 35.20
N TRP A 830 14.20 5.65 36.16
CA TRP A 830 15.33 5.30 37.00
C TRP A 830 14.96 5.36 38.48
N LEU A 831 15.35 4.36 39.24
CA LEU A 831 15.21 4.34 40.69
C LEU A 831 16.56 4.09 41.35
N ASN A 832 17.00 5.02 42.22
CA ASN A 832 18.28 4.92 42.94
C ASN A 832 19.48 4.61 42.02
N GLY A 833 19.50 5.21 40.82
CA GLY A 833 20.57 5.01 39.82
C GLY A 833 20.45 3.74 38.97
N HIS A 834 19.39 2.94 39.15
CA HIS A 834 19.10 1.76 38.34
C HIS A 834 18.00 2.07 37.32
N CYS A 835 18.23 1.81 36.05
CA CYS A 835 17.22 1.90 35.01
C CYS A 835 16.19 0.77 35.20
N LEU A 836 14.92 1.15 35.37
CA LEU A 836 13.79 0.20 35.46
C LEU A 836 13.22 -0.17 34.11
N GLY A 837 13.47 0.64 33.10
CA GLY A 837 13.03 0.39 31.72
C GLY A 837 12.63 1.64 30.96
N MET A 838 12.33 1.40 29.66
CA MET A 838 11.91 2.39 28.71
C MET A 838 10.56 1.98 28.13
N LYS A 839 9.62 2.91 28.08
CA LYS A 839 8.30 2.74 27.43
C LYS A 839 8.13 3.76 26.31
N ILE A 840 7.56 3.32 25.19
CA ILE A 840 7.34 4.14 23.98
C ILE A 840 5.86 4.36 23.67
N CYS A 841 4.98 3.65 24.38
CA CYS A 841 3.53 3.75 24.23
C CYS A 841 2.84 3.32 25.56
N PRO A 842 1.57 3.62 25.76
CA PRO A 842 0.78 3.10 26.88
C PRO A 842 0.73 1.55 26.91
N PRO A 843 0.59 0.95 28.14
CA PRO A 843 0.57 1.58 29.45
C PRO A 843 1.99 1.92 29.93
N TYR A 844 2.15 3.11 30.50
CA TYR A 844 3.43 3.52 31.09
C TYR A 844 3.52 3.00 32.53
N GLN A 845 3.87 1.72 32.65
CA GLN A 845 3.93 0.96 33.92
C GLN A 845 5.20 0.13 33.96
#